data_a1e9bd7c6f5b579185a4be01705477ce
#
_entry.id   a1e9bd7c6f5b579185a4be01705477ce
#
_cell.length_a   1.000
_cell.length_b   1.000
_cell.length_c   1.000
_cell.angle_alpha   90.00
_cell.angle_beta   90.00
_cell.angle_gamma   90.00
#
_symmetry.space_group_name_H-M   'P 1'
#
loop_
_entity.id
_entity.type
_entity.pdbx_description
1 polymer ?
#
loop_
_entity_poly.entity_id
_entity_poly.type
_entity_poly.pdbx_seq_one_letter_code
_entity_poly.pdbx_strand_id
1 'polypeptide(L)'
;MALLASLLGARVAAAPASPAVAFYYGANPPWNELQAFDIVVVDPGHVPDPKLPALARTRLAAYVALGEVQPSRPYASSIPKTWLRGENKDWGSRLIDQSHPEWPRFFTDNIITPLWNSGYRTFFLDTLDSYQLFAKTPEERARQEAGMVAVVNAVKQRYPQVNLIFNRGFEILPRTYKQVEAVVAESLFQGYDAGKASYKTVPEADRLWLLGQLNRVRDEFRLPVIVIDYVPSAKRELARETAQRIMDLGFIPWVATPDLATLGVGAIEVMPRRVLVVHSPLKDEFELSTIDSARLIAMPLNYLGYVPEFVDPHHLPEYSLAGRYAGVVIWMTKEASPGERQKLIEWIGKQVGEKIPLALINQLDYLLESPLGQSLGLTTKYPPRTTAPIEISQQDSMLGFERLPQPTPEGFFSLSLSQGKPLLTFKRGNDQQVAAALMPWGGYAIEPYGVVTLPGNSGNRWVINPFDFLRQALRLPDMPVPDATTETGRRMLMVHMDGDGFISRAELPGNPIAGEMVRDRVVNKYALPMTISVIEAELSPKGLYPSMSSLAEKVAQDIFRAPHVAIASHSYTHPFIWRKANASDANEGYNLRLPGYRFDLQREIQGSIDYIEERLAPPGKKVDIFFWTGDCVPGSDALALTRKIGVLNMNGGDTVATRSSPTVTEVEGLGLQRTGGFQVFAPNQNENVYTNNWQGPFYGFERVIETFEFTEKPRRLKPINIYFHTYLTTKHAGMKSLDKVFSYALSQETTPVFVSDYARQVLDFQQLAVARTPDGWRVRGASQLRTLRIPVAMGFPNLEKSHAIAGYRAGQSESYLHLGSDAAELVLSPAESATLRLVSANARIESFEPTTGGLRWNLAGNVPLKFTLANAQACRVRVAGKDIAPTQRIANLSHYEIKAHAARPLETICR
;
A
#
# COMPACT_ATOMS: atom_id res chain seq x y z
N MET A 1 52.24 36.37 19.35
CA MET A 1 52.25 35.38 18.28
C MET A 1 51.62 34.13 18.83
N ALA A 2 50.35 33.91 18.48
CA ALA A 2 49.65 32.66 18.78
C ALA A 2 48.80 32.38 17.53
N LEU A 3 49.18 31.34 16.76
CA LEU A 3 48.43 30.84 15.61
C LEU A 3 47.18 30.11 16.11
N LEU A 4 46.01 30.64 15.83
CA LEU A 4 44.77 29.87 15.85
C LEU A 4 44.68 29.05 14.55
N ALA A 5 44.80 27.72 14.67
CA ALA A 5 44.52 26.80 13.62
C ALA A 5 42.98 26.63 13.49
N SER A 6 42.42 27.09 12.38
CA SER A 6 41.05 26.87 11.97
C SER A 6 40.88 25.42 11.50
N LEU A 7 40.30 24.57 12.32
CA LEU A 7 39.81 23.26 11.94
C LEU A 7 38.51 23.43 11.12
N LEU A 8 38.64 23.56 9.83
CA LEU A 8 37.56 23.31 8.89
C LEU A 8 37.27 21.79 8.89
N GLY A 9 36.22 21.40 9.58
CA GLY A 9 35.67 20.05 9.51
C GLY A 9 35.14 19.80 8.09
N ALA A 10 35.95 19.17 7.24
CA ALA A 10 35.48 18.59 6.01
C ALA A 10 34.42 17.53 6.40
N ARG A 11 33.17 17.73 6.01
CA ARG A 11 32.17 16.67 6.02
C ARG A 11 32.73 15.56 5.13
N VAL A 12 33.16 14.47 5.75
CA VAL A 12 33.40 13.22 5.03
C VAL A 12 32.08 12.85 4.42
N ALA A 13 31.98 12.94 3.10
CA ALA A 13 30.84 12.35 2.39
C ALA A 13 30.79 10.88 2.79
N ALA A 14 29.71 10.45 3.40
CA ALA A 14 29.49 9.05 3.70
C ALA A 14 29.71 8.27 2.39
N ALA A 15 30.53 7.21 2.45
CA ALA A 15 30.69 6.33 1.32
C ALA A 15 29.29 5.92 0.85
N PRO A 16 29.02 5.86 -0.48
CA PRO A 16 27.72 5.48 -0.96
C PRO A 16 27.34 4.14 -0.34
N ALA A 17 26.21 4.09 0.34
CA ALA A 17 25.71 2.87 0.95
C ALA A 17 25.63 1.78 -0.13
N SER A 18 26.08 0.56 0.20
CA SER A 18 25.99 -0.58 -0.74
C SER A 18 24.55 -0.73 -1.23
N PRO A 19 24.32 -0.99 -2.53
CA PRO A 19 22.97 -1.10 -3.05
C PRO A 19 22.22 -2.27 -2.41
N ALA A 20 20.93 -2.09 -2.13
CA ALA A 20 20.05 -3.18 -1.74
C ALA A 20 19.67 -3.99 -2.98
N VAL A 21 20.00 -5.29 -2.99
CA VAL A 21 19.77 -6.18 -4.14
C VAL A 21 18.81 -7.28 -3.77
N ALA A 22 17.89 -7.62 -4.68
CA ALA A 22 16.99 -8.75 -4.55
C ALA A 22 17.06 -9.65 -5.79
N PHE A 23 16.81 -10.94 -5.60
CA PHE A 23 16.62 -11.93 -6.67
C PHE A 23 15.21 -12.49 -6.55
N TYR A 24 14.44 -12.39 -7.64
CA TYR A 24 13.07 -12.90 -7.66
C TYR A 24 12.71 -13.49 -9.02
N TYR A 25 12.53 -14.83 -9.08
CA TYR A 25 12.26 -15.57 -10.32
C TYR A 25 10.82 -16.06 -10.44
N GLY A 26 9.96 -15.81 -9.43
CA GLY A 26 8.57 -16.23 -9.47
C GLY A 26 7.74 -15.55 -10.57
N ALA A 27 6.67 -16.21 -11.04
CA ALA A 27 5.82 -15.75 -12.14
C ALA A 27 5.03 -14.47 -11.84
N ASN A 28 4.77 -14.17 -10.56
CA ASN A 28 4.00 -13.00 -10.12
C ASN A 28 4.83 -12.13 -9.17
N PRO A 29 5.75 -11.31 -9.69
CA PRO A 29 6.63 -10.50 -8.83
C PRO A 29 5.82 -9.52 -7.97
N PRO A 30 6.10 -9.43 -6.66
CA PRO A 30 5.46 -8.48 -5.75
C PRO A 30 6.08 -7.08 -5.93
N TRP A 31 5.66 -6.37 -6.96
CA TRP A 31 6.27 -5.09 -7.39
C TRP A 31 6.23 -4.02 -6.32
N ASN A 32 5.16 -3.99 -5.51
CA ASN A 32 5.05 -3.02 -4.41
C ASN A 32 6.17 -3.20 -3.39
N GLU A 33 6.56 -4.44 -3.11
CA GLU A 33 7.64 -4.79 -2.20
C GLU A 33 9.01 -4.64 -2.86
N LEU A 34 9.13 -5.08 -4.11
CA LEU A 34 10.40 -5.06 -4.86
C LEU A 34 10.91 -3.65 -5.17
N GLN A 35 10.05 -2.63 -5.25
CA GLN A 35 10.47 -1.24 -5.42
C GLN A 35 11.34 -0.71 -4.25
N ALA A 36 11.38 -1.40 -3.11
CA ALA A 36 12.25 -1.05 -2.00
C ALA A 36 13.74 -1.25 -2.31
N PHE A 37 14.06 -2.11 -3.28
CA PHE A 37 15.43 -2.46 -3.66
C PHE A 37 15.97 -1.54 -4.76
N ASP A 38 17.29 -1.38 -4.78
CA ASP A 38 17.97 -0.58 -5.81
C ASP A 38 18.19 -1.39 -7.10
N ILE A 39 18.40 -2.71 -6.96
CA ILE A 39 18.56 -3.67 -8.06
C ILE A 39 17.69 -4.89 -7.78
N VAL A 40 16.93 -5.33 -8.77
CA VAL A 40 16.17 -6.59 -8.70
C VAL A 40 16.51 -7.46 -9.90
N VAL A 41 17.05 -8.65 -9.65
CA VAL A 41 17.31 -9.66 -10.69
C VAL A 41 16.04 -10.50 -10.87
N VAL A 42 15.54 -10.57 -12.11
CA VAL A 42 14.29 -11.26 -12.47
C VAL A 42 14.50 -12.23 -13.61
N ASP A 43 13.66 -13.27 -13.69
CA ASP A 43 13.56 -14.06 -14.93
C ASP A 43 12.79 -13.24 -15.98
N PRO A 44 13.41 -12.88 -17.12
CA PRO A 44 12.76 -12.06 -18.12
C PRO A 44 11.54 -12.74 -18.78
N GLY A 45 11.42 -14.07 -18.67
CA GLY A 45 10.22 -14.79 -19.12
C GLY A 45 8.96 -14.46 -18.30
N HIS A 46 9.11 -14.03 -17.06
CA HIS A 46 8.02 -13.63 -16.17
C HIS A 46 7.80 -12.10 -16.15
N VAL A 47 8.65 -11.31 -16.79
CA VAL A 47 8.57 -9.85 -16.82
C VAL A 47 8.54 -9.35 -18.26
N PRO A 48 7.38 -9.33 -18.91
CA PRO A 48 7.27 -8.98 -20.33
C PRO A 48 7.59 -7.51 -20.61
N ASP A 49 7.35 -6.61 -19.67
CA ASP A 49 7.71 -5.19 -19.76
C ASP A 49 8.49 -4.74 -18.51
N PRO A 50 9.82 -4.48 -18.66
CA PRO A 50 10.63 -4.00 -17.54
C PRO A 50 10.44 -2.50 -17.22
N LYS A 51 9.64 -1.75 -17.99
CA LYS A 51 9.42 -0.31 -17.82
C LYS A 51 8.17 -0.03 -16.97
N LEU A 52 8.14 -0.53 -15.75
CA LEU A 52 7.03 -0.31 -14.82
C LEU A 52 7.19 1.03 -14.09
N PRO A 53 6.19 1.93 -14.10
CA PRO A 53 6.27 3.23 -13.39
C PRO A 53 6.60 3.08 -11.90
N ALA A 54 6.07 2.05 -11.24
CA ALA A 54 6.34 1.75 -9.84
C ALA A 54 7.83 1.48 -9.56
N LEU A 55 8.62 1.13 -10.57
CA LEU A 55 10.03 0.79 -10.47
C LEU A 55 10.98 1.91 -10.95
N ALA A 56 10.52 3.15 -11.01
CA ALA A 56 11.33 4.28 -11.51
C ALA A 56 12.68 4.45 -10.77
N ARG A 57 12.78 3.98 -9.53
CA ARG A 57 14.01 4.01 -8.71
C ARG A 57 14.68 2.64 -8.57
N THR A 58 14.12 1.59 -9.14
CA THR A 58 14.64 0.22 -9.09
C THR A 58 15.13 -0.20 -10.46
N ARG A 59 16.34 -0.65 -10.53
CA ARG A 59 16.94 -1.15 -11.77
C ARG A 59 16.68 -2.65 -11.89
N LEU A 60 15.99 -3.07 -12.95
CA LEU A 60 15.80 -4.49 -13.25
C LEU A 60 17.00 -5.06 -13.97
N ALA A 61 17.49 -6.21 -13.50
CA ALA A 61 18.52 -7.01 -14.14
C ALA A 61 17.89 -8.30 -14.68
N ALA A 62 18.08 -8.60 -15.97
CA ALA A 62 17.61 -9.85 -16.56
C ALA A 62 18.55 -11.00 -16.23
N TYR A 63 18.02 -12.10 -15.72
CA TYR A 63 18.73 -13.37 -15.61
C TYR A 63 19.03 -13.94 -16.99
N VAL A 64 20.27 -14.31 -17.23
CA VAL A 64 20.73 -14.93 -18.48
C VAL A 64 21.80 -15.98 -18.18
N ALA A 65 21.53 -17.25 -18.53
CA ALA A 65 22.54 -18.30 -18.47
C ALA A 65 23.48 -18.22 -19.68
N LEU A 66 24.79 -18.18 -19.41
CA LEU A 66 25.80 -18.08 -20.47
C LEU A 66 26.37 -19.47 -20.87
N GLY A 67 26.60 -20.34 -19.88
CA GLY A 67 27.19 -21.66 -20.08
C GLY A 67 26.19 -22.80 -20.26
N GLU A 68 24.91 -22.53 -20.06
CA GLU A 68 23.83 -23.50 -20.12
C GLU A 68 22.62 -22.97 -20.87
N VAL A 69 21.74 -23.86 -21.32
CA VAL A 69 20.46 -23.49 -21.89
C VAL A 69 19.35 -24.41 -21.37
N GLN A 70 18.32 -23.82 -20.82
CA GLN A 70 17.08 -24.52 -20.51
C GLN A 70 16.31 -24.81 -21.80
N PRO A 71 15.77 -26.04 -22.01
CA PRO A 71 14.97 -26.38 -23.19
C PRO A 71 13.77 -25.49 -23.44
N SER A 72 13.21 -24.88 -22.36
CA SER A 72 12.05 -23.99 -22.40
C SER A 72 12.36 -22.57 -22.90
N ARG A 73 13.63 -22.19 -23.01
CA ARG A 73 13.99 -20.84 -23.52
C ARG A 73 13.66 -20.69 -25.00
N PRO A 74 13.08 -19.54 -25.44
CA PRO A 74 12.65 -19.32 -26.81
C PRO A 74 13.75 -19.59 -27.88
N TYR A 75 15.02 -19.31 -27.53
CA TYR A 75 16.16 -19.46 -28.40
C TYR A 75 16.80 -20.87 -28.36
N ALA A 76 16.35 -21.75 -27.49
CA ALA A 76 16.97 -23.05 -27.26
C ALA A 76 17.00 -23.93 -28.53
N SER A 77 15.93 -23.91 -29.32
CA SER A 77 15.85 -24.68 -30.60
C SER A 77 16.76 -24.15 -31.70
N SER A 78 17.19 -22.91 -31.60
CA SER A 78 18.10 -22.27 -32.58
C SER A 78 19.58 -22.57 -32.32
N ILE A 79 19.91 -23.21 -31.18
CA ILE A 79 21.29 -23.59 -30.85
C ILE A 79 21.64 -24.90 -31.57
N PRO A 80 22.70 -24.92 -32.43
CA PRO A 80 23.13 -26.14 -33.11
C PRO A 80 23.53 -27.23 -32.12
N LYS A 81 23.11 -28.48 -32.39
CA LYS A 81 23.44 -29.63 -31.53
C LYS A 81 24.95 -29.83 -31.33
N THR A 82 25.75 -29.42 -32.29
CA THR A 82 27.21 -29.49 -32.25
C THR A 82 27.85 -28.56 -31.22
N TRP A 83 27.11 -27.57 -30.73
CA TRP A 83 27.57 -26.66 -29.68
C TRP A 83 27.24 -27.19 -28.29
N LEU A 84 26.54 -28.31 -28.19
CA LEU A 84 26.13 -28.91 -26.91
C LEU A 84 27.16 -29.94 -26.45
N ARG A 85 27.57 -29.88 -25.18
CA ARG A 85 28.58 -30.69 -24.52
C ARG A 85 28.03 -31.67 -23.45
N GLY A 86 26.74 -31.83 -23.37
CA GLY A 86 26.08 -32.68 -22.36
C GLY A 86 24.94 -32.01 -21.68
N GLU A 87 24.57 -32.53 -20.54
CA GLU A 87 23.45 -32.09 -19.73
C GLU A 87 23.87 -31.91 -18.25
N ASN A 88 23.45 -30.83 -17.65
CA ASN A 88 23.46 -30.66 -16.20
C ASN A 88 22.19 -31.29 -15.64
N LYS A 89 22.32 -32.47 -15.07
CA LYS A 89 21.16 -33.26 -14.57
C LYS A 89 20.46 -32.63 -13.38
N ASP A 90 21.16 -31.84 -12.57
CA ASP A 90 20.60 -31.19 -11.39
C ASP A 90 19.59 -30.11 -11.76
N TRP A 91 19.74 -29.49 -12.94
CA TRP A 91 18.90 -28.40 -13.44
C TRP A 91 18.16 -28.73 -14.74
N GLY A 92 18.39 -29.89 -15.33
CA GLY A 92 17.80 -30.31 -16.62
C GLY A 92 18.16 -29.40 -17.79
N SER A 93 19.31 -28.73 -17.72
CA SER A 93 19.81 -27.81 -18.73
C SER A 93 20.91 -28.44 -19.59
N ARG A 94 21.08 -27.93 -20.82
CA ARG A 94 22.12 -28.39 -21.72
C ARG A 94 23.37 -27.52 -21.62
N LEU A 95 24.54 -28.15 -21.52
CA LEU A 95 25.83 -27.48 -21.41
C LEU A 95 26.28 -26.96 -22.80
N ILE A 96 26.76 -25.72 -22.85
CA ILE A 96 27.20 -25.01 -24.05
C ILE A 96 28.73 -25.07 -24.20
N ASP A 97 29.25 -25.35 -25.40
CA ASP A 97 30.62 -25.10 -25.75
C ASP A 97 30.85 -23.60 -25.97
N GLN A 98 31.28 -22.96 -24.93
CA GLN A 98 31.47 -21.50 -24.93
C GLN A 98 32.70 -21.09 -25.80
N SER A 99 33.58 -22.04 -26.14
CA SER A 99 34.72 -21.78 -27.01
C SER A 99 34.38 -21.75 -28.49
N HIS A 100 33.12 -22.08 -28.87
CA HIS A 100 32.70 -22.06 -30.26
C HIS A 100 32.76 -20.62 -30.82
N PRO A 101 33.44 -20.41 -31.98
CA PRO A 101 33.69 -19.07 -32.53
C PRO A 101 32.43 -18.21 -32.76
N GLU A 102 31.30 -18.87 -33.08
CA GLU A 102 30.00 -18.18 -33.34
C GLU A 102 29.19 -17.91 -32.06
N TRP A 103 29.56 -18.51 -30.94
CA TRP A 103 28.81 -18.36 -29.69
C TRP A 103 28.70 -16.89 -29.20
N PRO A 104 29.79 -16.08 -29.24
CA PRO A 104 29.69 -14.66 -28.83
C PRO A 104 28.67 -13.86 -29.63
N ARG A 105 28.62 -14.08 -30.94
CA ARG A 105 27.64 -13.44 -31.83
C ARG A 105 26.23 -13.92 -31.56
N PHE A 106 26.04 -15.25 -31.50
CA PHE A 106 24.73 -15.83 -31.21
C PHE A 106 24.19 -15.33 -29.88
N PHE A 107 24.97 -15.35 -28.80
CA PHE A 107 24.58 -14.88 -27.47
C PHE A 107 24.16 -13.39 -27.51
N THR A 108 24.96 -12.58 -28.18
CA THR A 108 24.67 -11.14 -28.30
C THR A 108 23.38 -10.88 -29.09
N ASP A 109 23.25 -11.50 -30.28
CA ASP A 109 22.17 -11.19 -31.22
C ASP A 109 20.84 -11.84 -30.83
N ASN A 110 20.85 -13.09 -30.32
CA ASN A 110 19.63 -13.88 -30.07
C ASN A 110 19.19 -13.89 -28.60
N ILE A 111 20.05 -13.51 -27.66
CA ILE A 111 19.71 -13.52 -26.21
C ILE A 111 19.71 -12.09 -25.67
N ILE A 112 20.82 -11.37 -25.78
CA ILE A 112 20.95 -10.04 -25.20
C ILE A 112 20.12 -9.00 -25.98
N THR A 113 20.21 -8.99 -27.32
CA THR A 113 19.55 -7.98 -28.16
C THR A 113 18.02 -7.92 -27.97
N PRO A 114 17.28 -9.04 -27.95
CA PRO A 114 15.84 -9.00 -27.67
C PRO A 114 15.50 -8.37 -26.31
N LEU A 115 16.24 -8.73 -25.27
CA LEU A 115 16.06 -8.19 -23.92
C LEU A 115 16.46 -6.71 -23.82
N TRP A 116 17.51 -6.31 -24.52
CA TRP A 116 17.88 -4.89 -24.63
C TRP A 116 16.77 -4.05 -25.29
N ASN A 117 16.20 -4.59 -26.37
CA ASN A 117 15.11 -3.92 -27.09
C ASN A 117 13.82 -3.82 -26.27
N SER A 118 13.53 -4.79 -25.39
CA SER A 118 12.40 -4.71 -24.46
C SER A 118 12.63 -3.69 -23.34
N GLY A 119 13.89 -3.28 -23.07
CA GLY A 119 14.20 -2.23 -22.10
C GLY A 119 15.21 -2.56 -21.03
N TYR A 120 15.65 -3.81 -20.89
CA TYR A 120 16.70 -4.16 -19.93
C TYR A 120 18.03 -3.46 -20.26
N ARG A 121 18.75 -3.07 -19.24
CA ARG A 121 20.07 -2.43 -19.34
C ARG A 121 21.11 -3.10 -18.45
N THR A 122 20.69 -4.01 -17.58
CA THR A 122 21.51 -4.79 -16.67
C THR A 122 21.23 -6.26 -16.88
N PHE A 123 22.27 -7.08 -16.95
CA PHE A 123 22.15 -8.53 -17.14
C PHE A 123 22.95 -9.25 -16.06
N PHE A 124 22.30 -10.21 -15.41
CA PHE A 124 22.93 -11.15 -14.51
C PHE A 124 23.31 -12.39 -15.29
N LEU A 125 24.64 -12.56 -15.52
CA LEU A 125 25.20 -13.68 -16.28
C LEU A 125 25.49 -14.82 -15.34
N ASP A 126 24.74 -15.89 -15.50
CA ASP A 126 24.82 -17.10 -14.72
C ASP A 126 25.53 -18.23 -15.47
N THR A 127 25.85 -19.32 -14.75
CA THR A 127 26.46 -20.57 -15.30
C THR A 127 27.86 -20.38 -15.91
N LEU A 128 28.63 -19.42 -15.37
CA LEU A 128 29.99 -19.11 -15.86
C LEU A 128 31.01 -20.20 -15.51
N ASP A 129 30.70 -21.09 -14.59
CA ASP A 129 31.55 -22.21 -14.16
C ASP A 129 31.07 -23.57 -14.69
N SER A 130 29.95 -23.66 -15.38
CA SER A 130 29.37 -24.92 -15.89
C SER A 130 30.26 -25.71 -16.86
N TYR A 131 31.17 -25.03 -17.55
CA TYR A 131 32.16 -25.70 -18.42
C TYR A 131 33.02 -26.72 -17.64
N GLN A 132 33.21 -26.55 -16.35
CA GLN A 132 33.99 -27.48 -15.52
C GLN A 132 33.33 -28.87 -15.42
N LEU A 133 32.05 -28.99 -15.74
CA LEU A 133 31.37 -30.29 -15.82
C LEU A 133 31.90 -31.16 -16.94
N PHE A 134 32.38 -30.60 -18.06
CA PHE A 134 32.87 -31.36 -19.23
C PHE A 134 34.32 -31.08 -19.59
N ALA A 135 34.85 -29.88 -19.38
CA ALA A 135 36.26 -29.54 -19.68
C ALA A 135 37.16 -30.07 -18.55
N LYS A 136 37.89 -31.18 -18.85
CA LYS A 136 38.67 -31.89 -17.84
C LYS A 136 40.15 -31.51 -17.82
N THR A 137 40.69 -31.05 -18.97
CA THR A 137 42.09 -30.62 -19.05
C THR A 137 42.26 -29.11 -18.88
N PRO A 138 43.42 -28.62 -18.43
CA PRO A 138 43.72 -27.21 -18.36
C PRO A 138 43.51 -26.46 -19.68
N GLU A 139 43.87 -27.08 -20.82
CA GLU A 139 43.76 -26.52 -22.15
C GLU A 139 42.30 -26.38 -22.59
N GLU A 140 41.47 -27.37 -22.26
CA GLU A 140 40.02 -27.29 -22.49
C GLU A 140 39.40 -26.16 -21.67
N ARG A 141 39.71 -26.04 -20.39
CA ARG A 141 39.27 -24.97 -19.52
C ARG A 141 39.66 -23.59 -20.02
N ALA A 142 40.96 -23.42 -20.39
CA ALA A 142 41.45 -22.17 -20.93
C ALA A 142 40.73 -21.73 -22.22
N ARG A 143 40.34 -22.70 -23.09
CA ARG A 143 39.52 -22.40 -24.29
C ARG A 143 38.13 -21.93 -23.92
N GLN A 144 37.47 -22.58 -22.96
CA GLN A 144 36.13 -22.16 -22.49
C GLN A 144 36.18 -20.78 -21.87
N GLU A 145 37.15 -20.50 -21.02
CA GLU A 145 37.35 -19.18 -20.41
C GLU A 145 37.63 -18.10 -21.46
N ALA A 146 38.43 -18.38 -22.49
CA ALA A 146 38.66 -17.45 -23.58
C ALA A 146 37.37 -17.15 -24.36
N GLY A 147 36.52 -18.18 -24.56
CA GLY A 147 35.21 -18.04 -25.16
C GLY A 147 34.27 -17.14 -24.34
N MET A 148 34.20 -17.31 -23.01
CA MET A 148 33.43 -16.43 -22.11
C MET A 148 33.90 -14.99 -22.20
N VAL A 149 35.20 -14.74 -22.18
CA VAL A 149 35.75 -13.37 -22.34
C VAL A 149 35.34 -12.78 -23.70
N ALA A 150 35.34 -13.60 -24.77
CA ALA A 150 34.88 -13.17 -26.08
C ALA A 150 33.39 -12.78 -26.08
N VAL A 151 32.53 -13.53 -25.38
CA VAL A 151 31.10 -13.17 -25.17
C VAL A 151 30.96 -11.83 -24.45
N VAL A 152 31.65 -11.65 -23.34
CA VAL A 152 31.59 -10.38 -22.57
C VAL A 152 32.02 -9.20 -23.43
N ASN A 153 33.11 -9.36 -24.19
CA ASN A 153 33.61 -8.32 -25.11
C ASN A 153 32.60 -8.02 -26.23
N ALA A 154 32.00 -9.04 -26.86
CA ALA A 154 31.01 -8.86 -27.91
C ALA A 154 29.78 -8.10 -27.42
N VAL A 155 29.25 -8.45 -26.22
CA VAL A 155 28.12 -7.75 -25.59
C VAL A 155 28.49 -6.28 -25.30
N LYS A 156 29.66 -6.02 -24.71
CA LYS A 156 30.12 -4.66 -24.40
C LYS A 156 30.41 -3.84 -25.67
N GLN A 157 30.94 -4.45 -26.71
CA GLN A 157 31.18 -3.80 -28.01
C GLN A 157 29.84 -3.36 -28.64
N ARG A 158 28.82 -4.24 -28.57
CA ARG A 158 27.51 -3.98 -29.14
C ARG A 158 26.73 -2.98 -28.31
N TYR A 159 26.85 -3.06 -26.98
CA TYR A 159 26.15 -2.23 -25.98
C TYR A 159 27.13 -1.66 -24.95
N PRO A 160 27.84 -0.57 -25.24
CA PRO A 160 28.87 -0.04 -24.33
C PRO A 160 28.37 0.33 -22.94
N GLN A 161 27.09 0.69 -22.82
CA GLN A 161 26.48 1.11 -21.56
C GLN A 161 25.78 -0.04 -20.79
N VAL A 162 25.93 -1.30 -21.26
CA VAL A 162 25.35 -2.45 -20.56
C VAL A 162 26.02 -2.65 -19.19
N ASN A 163 25.23 -2.94 -18.17
CA ASN A 163 25.73 -3.36 -16.87
C ASN A 163 25.71 -4.88 -16.79
N LEU A 164 26.83 -5.49 -16.37
CA LEU A 164 26.96 -6.93 -16.24
C LEU A 164 27.23 -7.30 -14.79
N ILE A 165 26.48 -8.24 -14.26
CA ILE A 165 26.65 -8.86 -12.95
C ILE A 165 26.98 -10.33 -13.21
N PHE A 166 28.07 -10.86 -12.62
CA PHE A 166 28.48 -12.24 -12.82
C PHE A 166 28.05 -13.12 -11.67
N ASN A 167 27.56 -14.31 -11.94
CA ASN A 167 27.55 -15.37 -10.95
C ASN A 167 28.87 -16.12 -11.00
N ARG A 168 29.71 -15.96 -9.96
CA ARG A 168 31.10 -16.46 -9.92
C ARG A 168 31.96 -15.92 -11.06
N GLY A 169 32.44 -16.78 -11.97
CA GLY A 169 33.31 -16.39 -13.10
C GLY A 169 34.69 -15.89 -12.68
N PHE A 170 35.18 -16.35 -11.53
CA PHE A 170 36.45 -15.90 -10.93
C PHE A 170 37.64 -16.01 -11.84
N GLU A 171 37.67 -17.01 -12.71
CA GLU A 171 38.76 -17.32 -13.65
C GLU A 171 38.91 -16.29 -14.78
N ILE A 172 37.78 -15.65 -15.15
CA ILE A 172 37.77 -14.66 -16.23
C ILE A 172 37.84 -13.21 -15.71
N LEU A 173 37.66 -12.99 -14.42
CA LEU A 173 37.67 -11.64 -13.80
C LEU A 173 38.95 -10.85 -14.10
N PRO A 174 40.18 -11.43 -14.05
CA PRO A 174 41.39 -10.69 -14.36
C PRO A 174 41.38 -10.01 -15.74
N ARG A 175 40.60 -10.57 -16.68
CA ARG A 175 40.43 -10.07 -18.05
C ARG A 175 39.20 -9.23 -18.28
N THR A 176 38.22 -9.24 -17.34
CA THR A 176 36.88 -8.64 -17.55
C THR A 176 36.42 -7.69 -16.43
N TYR A 177 37.11 -7.58 -15.29
CA TYR A 177 36.63 -6.85 -14.12
C TYR A 177 36.24 -5.39 -14.41
N LYS A 178 36.89 -4.71 -15.35
CA LYS A 178 36.53 -3.34 -15.76
C LYS A 178 35.20 -3.25 -16.51
N GLN A 179 34.63 -4.37 -16.90
CA GLN A 179 33.38 -4.49 -17.64
C GLN A 179 32.24 -5.01 -16.77
N VAL A 180 32.53 -5.38 -15.51
CA VAL A 180 31.62 -6.01 -14.56
C VAL A 180 31.27 -5.01 -13.46
N GLU A 181 30.01 -4.97 -13.08
CA GLU A 181 29.50 -4.08 -12.02
C GLU A 181 29.58 -4.73 -10.63
N ALA A 182 29.27 -6.02 -10.53
CA ALA A 182 29.29 -6.79 -9.29
C ALA A 182 29.48 -8.29 -9.58
N VAL A 183 29.92 -9.02 -8.55
CA VAL A 183 30.02 -10.49 -8.59
C VAL A 183 29.09 -11.07 -7.53
N VAL A 184 28.30 -12.06 -7.94
CA VAL A 184 27.43 -12.86 -7.09
C VAL A 184 28.07 -14.22 -6.85
N ALA A 185 27.86 -14.79 -5.69
CA ALA A 185 28.20 -16.19 -5.44
C ALA A 185 27.22 -16.84 -4.46
N GLU A 186 27.10 -18.14 -4.57
CA GLU A 186 26.24 -18.99 -3.75
C GLU A 186 26.92 -20.32 -3.48
N SER A 187 26.87 -20.89 -2.23
CA SER A 187 26.39 -20.27 -0.99
C SER A 187 27.54 -20.20 0.00
N LEU A 188 27.50 -19.24 0.95
CA LEU A 188 28.61 -19.04 1.89
C LEU A 188 28.37 -19.72 3.26
N PHE A 189 27.17 -19.64 3.82
CA PHE A 189 26.83 -20.21 5.12
C PHE A 189 25.73 -21.27 5.05
N GLN A 190 24.64 -20.99 4.32
CA GLN A 190 23.46 -21.83 4.18
C GLN A 190 23.25 -22.16 2.70
N GLY A 191 23.34 -23.42 2.35
CA GLY A 191 23.22 -23.91 0.98
C GLY A 191 22.01 -24.83 0.81
N TYR A 192 21.80 -25.21 -0.44
CA TYR A 192 20.80 -26.19 -0.85
C TYR A 192 21.42 -27.28 -1.70
N ASP A 193 21.06 -28.52 -1.46
CA ASP A 193 21.45 -29.70 -2.24
C ASP A 193 20.28 -30.07 -3.16
N ALA A 194 20.37 -29.68 -4.43
CA ALA A 194 19.31 -29.92 -5.40
C ALA A 194 19.04 -31.40 -5.63
N GLY A 195 20.11 -32.24 -5.67
CA GLY A 195 19.99 -33.68 -5.86
C GLY A 195 19.28 -34.39 -4.71
N LYS A 196 19.31 -33.82 -3.47
CA LYS A 196 18.65 -34.38 -2.28
C LYS A 196 17.42 -33.56 -1.87
N ALA A 197 17.11 -32.49 -2.56
CA ALA A 197 16.06 -31.53 -2.21
C ALA A 197 16.13 -31.09 -0.72
N SER A 198 17.33 -30.78 -0.20
CA SER A 198 17.53 -30.50 1.22
C SER A 198 18.44 -29.31 1.49
N TYR A 199 18.09 -28.53 2.53
CA TYR A 199 18.91 -27.44 3.02
C TYR A 199 20.10 -28.00 3.82
N LYS A 200 21.25 -27.35 3.70
CA LYS A 200 22.48 -27.73 4.41
C LYS A 200 23.28 -26.51 4.86
N THR A 201 24.04 -26.69 5.93
CA THR A 201 25.10 -25.73 6.25
C THR A 201 26.28 -26.00 5.30
N VAL A 202 26.87 -24.96 4.75
CA VAL A 202 28.02 -25.05 3.86
C VAL A 202 29.22 -25.58 4.64
N PRO A 203 29.91 -26.66 4.16
CA PRO A 203 31.10 -27.19 4.79
C PRO A 203 32.19 -26.13 4.94
N GLU A 204 32.96 -26.20 6.01
CA GLU A 204 33.97 -25.18 6.33
C GLU A 204 35.02 -24.98 5.23
N ALA A 205 35.48 -26.08 4.65
CA ALA A 205 36.47 -26.02 3.56
C ALA A 205 35.94 -25.28 2.34
N ASP A 206 34.68 -25.55 1.94
CA ASP A 206 34.02 -24.89 0.81
C ASP A 206 33.79 -23.40 1.11
N ARG A 207 33.34 -23.09 2.34
CA ARG A 207 33.18 -21.73 2.81
C ARG A 207 34.49 -20.95 2.79
N LEU A 208 35.57 -21.49 3.29
CA LEU A 208 36.87 -20.82 3.34
C LEU A 208 37.43 -20.59 1.94
N TRP A 209 37.28 -21.57 1.04
CA TRP A 209 37.66 -21.43 -0.36
C TRP A 209 36.85 -20.30 -1.02
N LEU A 210 35.53 -20.32 -0.91
CA LEU A 210 34.67 -19.30 -1.50
C LEU A 210 34.98 -17.91 -0.90
N LEU A 211 35.14 -17.81 0.40
CA LEU A 211 35.50 -16.57 1.07
C LEU A 211 36.83 -16.00 0.56
N GLY A 212 37.80 -16.84 0.28
CA GLY A 212 39.07 -16.44 -0.36
C GLY A 212 38.84 -15.81 -1.74
N GLN A 213 37.98 -16.41 -2.58
CA GLN A 213 37.62 -15.83 -3.89
C GLN A 213 36.88 -14.51 -3.75
N LEU A 214 35.91 -14.43 -2.84
CA LEU A 214 35.11 -13.21 -2.63
C LEU A 214 35.94 -12.04 -2.07
N ASN A 215 36.86 -12.32 -1.16
CA ASN A 215 37.81 -11.30 -0.68
C ASN A 215 38.70 -10.80 -1.81
N ARG A 216 39.15 -11.68 -2.70
CA ARG A 216 39.91 -11.29 -3.87
C ARG A 216 39.10 -10.38 -4.81
N VAL A 217 37.82 -10.71 -5.05
CA VAL A 217 36.92 -9.85 -5.85
C VAL A 217 36.80 -8.46 -5.24
N ARG A 218 36.58 -8.37 -3.92
CA ARG A 218 36.46 -7.09 -3.20
C ARG A 218 37.76 -6.31 -3.16
N ASP A 219 38.86 -6.97 -2.81
CA ASP A 219 40.12 -6.29 -2.42
C ASP A 219 41.03 -6.01 -3.62
N GLU A 220 41.14 -6.94 -4.60
CA GLU A 220 41.97 -6.79 -5.79
C GLU A 220 41.22 -6.05 -6.89
N PHE A 221 39.99 -6.49 -7.23
CA PHE A 221 39.22 -5.94 -8.34
C PHE A 221 38.33 -4.76 -7.94
N ARG A 222 38.13 -4.51 -6.61
CA ARG A 222 37.29 -3.44 -6.07
C ARG A 222 35.85 -3.50 -6.56
N LEU A 223 35.33 -4.70 -6.76
CA LEU A 223 33.97 -4.95 -7.17
C LEU A 223 33.08 -5.24 -5.96
N PRO A 224 31.83 -4.78 -5.94
CA PRO A 224 30.81 -5.22 -5.00
C PRO A 224 30.60 -6.75 -5.09
N VAL A 225 30.47 -7.38 -3.92
CA VAL A 225 30.21 -8.82 -3.79
C VAL A 225 28.82 -9.02 -3.24
N ILE A 226 28.01 -9.81 -3.93
CA ILE A 226 26.69 -10.23 -3.51
C ILE A 226 26.74 -11.72 -3.16
N VAL A 227 26.18 -12.10 -2.02
CA VAL A 227 26.14 -13.50 -1.57
C VAL A 227 24.69 -13.95 -1.46
N ILE A 228 24.34 -15.03 -2.17
CA ILE A 228 23.05 -15.69 -2.07
C ILE A 228 23.21 -16.93 -1.19
N ASP A 229 22.41 -17.00 -0.11
CA ASP A 229 22.30 -18.18 0.75
C ASP A 229 20.86 -18.67 0.78
N TYR A 230 20.67 -19.96 1.05
CA TYR A 230 19.36 -20.60 0.96
C TYR A 230 18.86 -21.07 2.33
N VAL A 231 17.69 -20.55 2.73
CA VAL A 231 17.04 -20.86 4.01
C VAL A 231 15.56 -21.13 3.78
N PRO A 232 14.94 -22.13 4.46
CA PRO A 232 13.49 -22.33 4.37
C PRO A 232 12.71 -21.07 4.74
N SER A 233 11.62 -20.77 4.02
CA SER A 233 10.75 -19.60 4.25
C SER A 233 10.26 -19.48 5.70
N ALA A 234 9.97 -20.62 6.35
CA ALA A 234 9.54 -20.71 7.76
C ALA A 234 10.63 -20.34 8.78
N LYS A 235 11.91 -20.25 8.39
CA LYS A 235 13.05 -19.93 9.26
C LYS A 235 13.55 -18.50 9.09
N ARG A 236 12.64 -17.52 9.15
CA ARG A 236 12.94 -16.11 8.87
C ARG A 236 14.05 -15.52 9.77
N GLU A 237 14.13 -15.94 11.05
CA GLU A 237 15.23 -15.53 11.95
C GLU A 237 16.59 -16.03 11.45
N LEU A 238 16.70 -17.29 11.06
CA LEU A 238 17.95 -17.83 10.50
C LEU A 238 18.34 -17.06 9.21
N ALA A 239 17.35 -16.62 8.41
CA ALA A 239 17.63 -15.81 7.25
C ALA A 239 18.20 -14.44 7.63
N ARG A 240 17.68 -13.78 8.68
CA ARG A 240 18.22 -12.51 9.21
C ARG A 240 19.62 -12.68 9.77
N GLU A 241 19.85 -13.71 10.57
CA GLU A 241 21.18 -14.03 11.13
C GLU A 241 22.20 -14.29 10.03
N THR A 242 21.79 -15.04 8.99
CA THR A 242 22.67 -15.35 7.84
C THR A 242 22.98 -14.07 7.04
N ALA A 243 21.97 -13.23 6.78
CA ALA A 243 22.17 -11.96 6.09
C ALA A 243 23.11 -11.03 6.89
N GLN A 244 22.95 -10.95 8.22
CA GLN A 244 23.83 -10.16 9.07
C GLN A 244 25.27 -10.66 9.02
N ARG A 245 25.49 -11.98 9.10
CA ARG A 245 26.84 -12.56 8.99
C ARG A 245 27.52 -12.25 7.65
N ILE A 246 26.75 -12.20 6.56
CA ILE A 246 27.26 -11.81 5.24
C ILE A 246 27.62 -10.32 5.22
N MET A 247 26.77 -9.47 5.80
CA MET A 247 27.06 -8.01 5.92
C MET A 247 28.28 -7.72 6.78
N ASP A 248 28.50 -8.46 7.87
CA ASP A 248 29.67 -8.30 8.75
C ASP A 248 30.99 -8.60 8.02
N LEU A 249 30.96 -9.38 6.93
CA LEU A 249 32.10 -9.61 6.04
C LEU A 249 32.29 -8.50 4.98
N GLY A 250 31.39 -7.49 4.96
CA GLY A 250 31.41 -6.41 3.97
C GLY A 250 30.80 -6.80 2.61
N PHE A 251 29.98 -7.85 2.57
CA PHE A 251 29.28 -8.31 1.37
C PHE A 251 27.78 -7.95 1.41
N ILE A 252 27.13 -7.94 0.25
CA ILE A 252 25.70 -7.66 0.09
C ILE A 252 24.95 -8.98 0.17
N PRO A 253 24.09 -9.20 1.17
CA PRO A 253 23.35 -10.46 1.33
C PRO A 253 22.09 -10.51 0.47
N TRP A 254 21.73 -11.74 0.07
CA TRP A 254 20.38 -12.13 -0.29
C TRP A 254 20.12 -13.55 0.23
N VAL A 255 19.20 -13.69 1.19
CA VAL A 255 18.88 -14.98 1.79
C VAL A 255 17.43 -15.33 1.52
N ALA A 256 17.18 -16.37 0.72
CA ALA A 256 15.85 -16.72 0.21
C ALA A 256 15.70 -18.26 0.06
N THR A 257 14.59 -18.69 -0.54
CA THR A 257 14.39 -20.09 -0.95
C THR A 257 15.14 -20.38 -2.25
N PRO A 258 15.50 -21.64 -2.54
CA PRO A 258 16.34 -21.98 -3.72
C PRO A 258 15.71 -21.68 -5.08
N ASP A 259 14.38 -21.66 -5.14
CA ASP A 259 13.62 -21.29 -6.34
C ASP A 259 13.59 -19.78 -6.58
N LEU A 260 14.06 -18.98 -5.61
CA LEU A 260 14.00 -17.51 -5.63
C LEU A 260 12.60 -16.96 -5.94
N ALA A 261 11.55 -17.68 -5.55
CA ALA A 261 10.15 -17.30 -5.75
C ALA A 261 9.51 -16.66 -4.49
N THR A 262 10.31 -16.47 -3.42
CA THR A 262 9.90 -15.80 -2.19
C THR A 262 10.70 -14.52 -1.97
N LEU A 263 10.12 -13.54 -1.25
CA LEU A 263 10.87 -12.36 -0.82
C LEU A 263 11.84 -12.74 0.30
N GLY A 264 13.13 -12.67 -0.01
CA GLY A 264 14.23 -12.97 0.89
C GLY A 264 14.51 -11.87 1.92
N VAL A 265 15.62 -12.05 2.63
CA VAL A 265 16.24 -11.05 3.51
C VAL A 265 17.57 -10.62 2.88
N GLY A 266 17.70 -9.33 2.59
CA GLY A 266 18.90 -8.73 2.03
C GLY A 266 19.55 -7.75 3.01
N ALA A 267 20.27 -6.76 2.47
CA ALA A 267 20.75 -5.61 3.24
C ALA A 267 19.59 -4.78 3.82
N ILE A 268 18.43 -4.92 3.24
CA ILE A 268 17.15 -4.45 3.79
C ILE A 268 16.18 -5.61 3.87
N GLU A 269 15.22 -5.52 4.78
CA GLU A 269 14.09 -6.46 4.86
C GLU A 269 12.78 -5.71 4.64
N VAL A 270 12.09 -6.03 3.55
CA VAL A 270 10.78 -5.43 3.26
C VAL A 270 9.75 -5.97 4.25
N MET A 271 8.99 -5.05 4.82
CA MET A 271 7.86 -5.37 5.69
C MET A 271 6.64 -5.68 4.81
N PRO A 272 6.12 -6.91 4.82
CA PRO A 272 4.90 -7.21 4.07
C PRO A 272 3.74 -6.40 4.64
N ARG A 273 3.08 -5.63 3.80
CA ARG A 273 1.94 -4.80 4.22
C ARG A 273 0.59 -5.37 3.79
N ARG A 274 0.56 -6.48 3.05
CA ARG A 274 -0.67 -7.17 2.68
C ARG A 274 -1.09 -8.14 3.76
N VAL A 275 -2.39 -8.19 4.04
CA VAL A 275 -3.04 -9.22 4.87
C VAL A 275 -4.10 -9.88 4.00
N LEU A 276 -3.97 -11.19 3.82
CA LEU A 276 -4.96 -11.96 3.08
C LEU A 276 -6.20 -12.16 3.96
N VAL A 277 -7.38 -11.82 3.44
CA VAL A 277 -8.66 -11.98 4.14
C VAL A 277 -9.50 -13.02 3.40
N VAL A 278 -9.63 -14.19 4.01
CA VAL A 278 -10.42 -15.30 3.47
C VAL A 278 -11.85 -15.17 3.95
N HIS A 279 -12.81 -15.10 3.02
CA HIS A 279 -14.24 -14.95 3.29
C HIS A 279 -15.06 -16.09 2.68
N SER A 280 -16.32 -16.21 3.07
CA SER A 280 -17.24 -17.17 2.44
C SER A 280 -17.45 -16.88 0.96
N PRO A 281 -17.70 -17.91 0.12
CA PRO A 281 -17.99 -17.69 -1.30
C PRO A 281 -19.12 -16.69 -1.53
N LEU A 282 -18.95 -15.82 -2.52
CA LEU A 282 -19.91 -14.79 -2.91
C LEU A 282 -20.75 -15.27 -4.09
N LYS A 283 -21.96 -14.74 -4.24
CA LYS A 283 -22.79 -14.99 -5.42
C LYS A 283 -22.29 -14.24 -6.65
N ASP A 284 -21.79 -13.02 -6.41
CA ASP A 284 -21.21 -12.15 -7.43
C ASP A 284 -20.21 -11.16 -6.77
N GLU A 285 -19.47 -10.41 -7.61
CA GLU A 285 -18.47 -9.46 -7.16
C GLU A 285 -19.03 -8.27 -6.34
N PHE A 286 -20.33 -7.98 -6.48
CA PHE A 286 -20.97 -6.84 -5.81
C PHE A 286 -21.21 -7.11 -4.32
N GLU A 287 -21.38 -8.39 -3.93
CA GLU A 287 -21.54 -8.75 -2.51
C GLU A 287 -20.31 -8.41 -1.67
N LEU A 288 -19.11 -8.30 -2.27
CA LEU A 288 -17.88 -8.05 -1.52
C LEU A 288 -17.95 -6.76 -0.68
N SER A 289 -18.64 -5.74 -1.15
CA SER A 289 -18.82 -4.47 -0.41
C SER A 289 -19.76 -4.57 0.78
N THR A 290 -20.53 -5.64 0.91
CA THR A 290 -21.57 -5.80 1.93
C THR A 290 -21.26 -6.83 3.00
N ILE A 291 -20.24 -7.68 2.79
CA ILE A 291 -19.87 -8.71 3.76
C ILE A 291 -19.08 -8.15 4.95
N ASP A 292 -19.35 -8.67 6.14
CA ASP A 292 -18.74 -8.21 7.38
C ASP A 292 -17.22 -8.29 7.37
N SER A 293 -16.65 -9.35 6.77
CA SER A 293 -15.20 -9.51 6.66
C SER A 293 -14.51 -8.39 5.87
N ALA A 294 -15.19 -7.80 4.86
CA ALA A 294 -14.66 -6.64 4.14
C ALA A 294 -14.93 -5.33 4.89
N ARG A 295 -16.17 -5.12 5.36
CA ARG A 295 -16.59 -3.88 6.02
C ARG A 295 -15.87 -3.64 7.34
N LEU A 296 -15.70 -4.67 8.17
CA LEU A 296 -15.24 -4.52 9.54
C LEU A 296 -13.73 -4.70 9.70
N ILE A 297 -13.05 -5.46 8.81
CA ILE A 297 -11.60 -5.72 8.91
C ILE A 297 -10.75 -4.67 8.20
N ALA A 298 -11.25 -4.06 7.13
CA ALA A 298 -10.46 -3.16 6.30
C ALA A 298 -9.96 -1.94 7.09
N MET A 299 -10.83 -1.29 7.88
CA MET A 299 -10.46 -0.07 8.61
C MET A 299 -9.41 -0.33 9.71
N PRO A 300 -9.54 -1.34 10.60
CA PRO A 300 -8.49 -1.66 11.55
C PRO A 300 -7.14 -1.98 10.91
N LEU A 301 -7.13 -2.76 9.81
CA LEU A 301 -5.91 -3.06 9.07
C LEU A 301 -5.30 -1.81 8.44
N ASN A 302 -6.11 -0.95 7.80
CA ASN A 302 -5.62 0.30 7.22
C ASN A 302 -5.03 1.22 8.29
N TYR A 303 -5.67 1.33 9.46
CA TYR A 303 -5.13 2.10 10.58
C TYR A 303 -3.78 1.55 11.05
N LEU A 304 -3.61 0.22 11.08
CA LEU A 304 -2.34 -0.42 11.43
C LEU A 304 -1.28 -0.33 10.31
N GLY A 305 -1.62 0.20 9.13
CA GLY A 305 -0.72 0.36 7.99
C GLY A 305 -0.74 -0.80 6.99
N TYR A 306 -1.74 -1.68 7.08
CA TYR A 306 -1.86 -2.88 6.26
C TYR A 306 -2.97 -2.76 5.22
N VAL A 307 -2.78 -3.49 4.12
CA VAL A 307 -3.67 -3.54 2.97
C VAL A 307 -4.40 -4.88 2.98
N PRO A 308 -5.73 -4.94 3.19
CA PRO A 308 -6.48 -6.16 3.07
C PRO A 308 -6.60 -6.59 1.60
N GLU A 309 -6.43 -7.88 1.34
CA GLU A 309 -6.67 -8.52 0.05
C GLU A 309 -7.68 -9.66 0.25
N PHE A 310 -8.83 -9.57 -0.41
CA PHE A 310 -9.98 -10.46 -0.17
C PHE A 310 -9.98 -11.62 -1.15
N VAL A 311 -10.15 -12.84 -0.64
CA VAL A 311 -10.26 -14.06 -1.45
C VAL A 311 -11.29 -15.02 -0.82
N ASP A 312 -11.91 -15.86 -1.64
CA ASP A 312 -12.72 -16.99 -1.19
C ASP A 312 -11.94 -18.32 -1.27
N PRO A 313 -12.46 -19.42 -0.73
CA PRO A 313 -11.78 -20.72 -0.74
C PRO A 313 -11.49 -21.31 -2.13
N HIS A 314 -12.11 -20.81 -3.21
CA HIS A 314 -11.83 -21.26 -4.57
C HIS A 314 -10.59 -20.58 -5.17
N HIS A 315 -10.21 -19.42 -4.64
CA HIS A 315 -9.15 -18.56 -5.17
C HIS A 315 -7.95 -18.42 -4.20
N LEU A 316 -7.77 -19.39 -3.27
CA LEU A 316 -6.65 -19.38 -2.34
C LEU A 316 -5.30 -19.44 -3.08
N PRO A 317 -4.31 -18.61 -2.69
CA PRO A 317 -2.99 -18.63 -3.32
C PRO A 317 -2.29 -19.99 -3.16
N GLU A 318 -1.76 -20.52 -4.25
CA GLU A 318 -0.95 -21.75 -4.25
C GLU A 318 0.54 -21.48 -3.97
N TYR A 319 1.00 -20.23 -4.26
CA TYR A 319 2.36 -19.78 -3.98
C TYR A 319 2.57 -19.51 -2.47
N SER A 320 3.81 -19.46 -2.02
CA SER A 320 4.16 -19.14 -0.62
C SER A 320 3.80 -17.70 -0.28
N LEU A 321 3.16 -17.50 0.87
CA LEU A 321 2.83 -16.17 1.40
C LEU A 321 4.01 -15.51 2.13
N ALA A 322 5.08 -16.25 2.39
CA ALA A 322 6.21 -15.79 3.18
C ALA A 322 6.90 -14.56 2.56
N GLY A 323 7.10 -13.52 3.37
CA GLY A 323 7.69 -12.25 2.97
C GLY A 323 6.77 -11.36 2.13
N ARG A 324 5.65 -11.87 1.61
CA ARG A 324 4.67 -11.18 0.76
C ARG A 324 3.43 -10.72 1.53
N TYR A 325 2.98 -11.54 2.49
CA TYR A 325 1.85 -11.22 3.36
C TYR A 325 2.31 -11.18 4.82
N ALA A 326 1.75 -10.24 5.58
CA ALA A 326 2.00 -10.13 7.01
C ALA A 326 1.28 -11.21 7.81
N GLY A 327 0.19 -11.76 7.26
CA GLY A 327 -0.61 -12.82 7.85
C GLY A 327 -1.92 -13.02 7.11
N VAL A 328 -2.77 -13.85 7.68
CA VAL A 328 -4.09 -14.20 7.11
C VAL A 328 -5.18 -13.98 8.16
N VAL A 329 -6.25 -13.31 7.77
CA VAL A 329 -7.52 -13.28 8.53
C VAL A 329 -8.48 -14.24 7.85
N ILE A 330 -9.14 -15.12 8.62
CA ILE A 330 -10.19 -15.99 8.11
C ILE A 330 -11.48 -15.62 8.82
N TRP A 331 -12.47 -15.18 8.06
CA TRP A 331 -13.78 -14.80 8.55
C TRP A 331 -14.88 -15.38 7.66
N MET A 332 -15.26 -16.59 8.00
CA MET A 332 -16.37 -17.28 7.33
C MET A 332 -17.69 -16.87 8.00
N THR A 333 -18.71 -16.61 7.19
CA THR A 333 -20.07 -16.24 7.66
C THR A 333 -21.14 -17.27 7.22
N LYS A 334 -20.75 -18.22 6.39
CA LYS A 334 -21.60 -19.31 5.92
C LYS A 334 -20.83 -20.62 6.05
N GLU A 335 -21.53 -21.70 6.31
CA GLU A 335 -20.92 -23.03 6.28
C GLU A 335 -20.32 -23.29 4.89
N ALA A 336 -19.07 -23.69 4.87
CA ALA A 336 -18.42 -24.14 3.66
C ALA A 336 -18.94 -25.54 3.26
N SER A 337 -19.08 -25.79 1.97
CA SER A 337 -19.34 -27.14 1.47
C SER A 337 -18.24 -28.12 1.91
N PRO A 338 -18.49 -29.43 1.98
CA PRO A 338 -17.45 -30.37 2.41
C PRO A 338 -16.14 -30.28 1.61
N GLY A 339 -16.23 -30.04 0.31
CA GLY A 339 -15.04 -29.88 -0.55
C GLY A 339 -14.28 -28.58 -0.30
N GLU A 340 -14.99 -27.49 -0.08
CA GLU A 340 -14.37 -26.19 0.30
C GLU A 340 -13.74 -26.27 1.69
N ARG A 341 -14.43 -26.91 2.65
CA ARG A 341 -13.91 -27.14 3.99
C ARG A 341 -12.58 -27.90 3.95
N GLN A 342 -12.52 -28.99 3.19
CA GLN A 342 -11.30 -29.81 3.07
C GLN A 342 -10.14 -29.00 2.47
N LYS A 343 -10.37 -28.30 1.37
CA LYS A 343 -9.35 -27.42 0.75
C LYS A 343 -8.86 -26.34 1.71
N LEU A 344 -9.79 -25.69 2.42
CA LEU A 344 -9.45 -24.65 3.39
C LEU A 344 -8.59 -25.20 4.53
N ILE A 345 -8.93 -26.38 5.08
CA ILE A 345 -8.18 -27.05 6.15
C ILE A 345 -6.76 -27.39 5.69
N GLU A 346 -6.61 -28.00 4.52
CA GLU A 346 -5.30 -28.33 3.93
C GLU A 346 -4.45 -27.09 3.72
N TRP A 347 -5.06 -26.03 3.17
CA TRP A 347 -4.39 -24.74 2.94
C TRP A 347 -3.96 -24.08 4.27
N ILE A 348 -4.82 -24.08 5.31
CA ILE A 348 -4.48 -23.59 6.65
C ILE A 348 -3.28 -24.38 7.21
N GLY A 349 -3.28 -25.72 7.09
CA GLY A 349 -2.17 -26.56 7.52
C GLY A 349 -0.85 -26.18 6.87
N LYS A 350 -0.86 -25.86 5.56
CA LYS A 350 0.30 -25.35 4.83
C LYS A 350 0.77 -24.00 5.42
N GLN A 351 -0.14 -23.04 5.64
CA GLN A 351 0.23 -21.73 6.18
C GLN A 351 0.84 -21.83 7.58
N VAL A 352 0.26 -22.66 8.45
CA VAL A 352 0.83 -22.92 9.78
C VAL A 352 2.22 -23.55 9.68
N GLY A 353 2.43 -24.50 8.76
CA GLY A 353 3.73 -25.11 8.47
C GLY A 353 4.77 -24.08 8.01
N GLU A 354 4.38 -23.10 7.22
CA GLU A 354 5.20 -21.97 6.80
C GLU A 354 5.32 -20.86 7.85
N LYS A 355 4.73 -21.03 9.03
CA LYS A 355 4.69 -20.04 10.14
C LYS A 355 4.04 -18.71 9.77
N ILE A 356 3.11 -18.72 8.82
CA ILE A 356 2.27 -17.56 8.51
C ILE A 356 1.25 -17.38 9.64
N PRO A 357 1.18 -16.23 10.31
CA PRO A 357 0.26 -16.04 11.43
C PRO A 357 -1.19 -15.89 10.94
N LEU A 358 -2.12 -16.46 11.72
CA LEU A 358 -3.54 -16.51 11.38
C LEU A 358 -4.39 -15.79 12.44
N ALA A 359 -5.38 -15.02 12.01
CA ALA A 359 -6.43 -14.49 12.90
C ALA A 359 -7.79 -15.05 12.44
N LEU A 360 -8.39 -15.90 13.25
CA LEU A 360 -9.66 -16.57 12.95
C LEU A 360 -10.79 -15.86 13.71
N ILE A 361 -11.82 -15.43 12.99
CA ILE A 361 -12.91 -14.63 13.55
C ILE A 361 -14.25 -15.28 13.22
N ASN A 362 -15.13 -15.33 14.21
CA ASN A 362 -16.49 -15.82 14.20
C ASN A 362 -16.61 -17.34 14.00
N GLN A 363 -17.02 -17.85 12.82
CA GLN A 363 -17.29 -19.28 12.63
C GLN A 363 -16.01 -20.08 12.48
N LEU A 364 -15.78 -21.07 13.36
CA LEU A 364 -14.60 -21.93 13.38
C LEU A 364 -14.90 -23.43 13.30
N ASP A 365 -16.18 -23.81 13.11
CA ASP A 365 -16.61 -25.21 13.13
C ASP A 365 -15.85 -26.07 12.13
N TYR A 366 -15.52 -25.50 10.95
CA TYR A 366 -14.72 -26.19 9.93
C TYR A 366 -13.35 -26.64 10.45
N LEU A 367 -12.76 -25.91 11.40
CA LEU A 367 -11.44 -26.22 11.99
C LEU A 367 -11.58 -27.04 13.28
N LEU A 368 -12.50 -26.65 14.16
CA LEU A 368 -12.67 -27.27 15.49
C LEU A 368 -13.01 -28.76 15.40
N GLU A 369 -13.74 -29.18 14.38
CA GLU A 369 -14.14 -30.57 14.11
C GLU A 369 -13.10 -31.36 13.31
N SER A 370 -11.97 -30.76 12.97
CA SER A 370 -10.96 -31.37 12.11
C SER A 370 -9.76 -31.91 12.91
N PRO A 371 -9.02 -32.93 12.38
CA PRO A 371 -7.75 -33.37 12.97
C PRO A 371 -6.72 -32.23 13.06
N LEU A 372 -6.76 -31.26 12.13
CA LEU A 372 -5.89 -30.09 12.16
C LEU A 372 -6.17 -29.26 13.42
N GLY A 373 -7.43 -29.00 13.78
CA GLY A 373 -7.78 -28.28 14.99
C GLY A 373 -7.15 -28.88 16.24
N GLN A 374 -7.22 -30.20 16.38
CA GLN A 374 -6.55 -30.91 17.49
C GLN A 374 -5.03 -30.72 17.48
N SER A 375 -4.40 -30.84 16.31
CA SER A 375 -2.95 -30.62 16.18
C SER A 375 -2.53 -29.18 16.47
N LEU A 376 -3.44 -28.22 16.28
CA LEU A 376 -3.26 -26.80 16.61
C LEU A 376 -3.55 -26.48 18.08
N GLY A 377 -3.86 -27.49 18.88
CA GLY A 377 -4.06 -27.38 20.32
C GLY A 377 -5.50 -27.04 20.74
N LEU A 378 -6.49 -27.23 19.87
CA LEU A 378 -7.91 -27.01 20.13
C LEU A 378 -8.62 -28.34 20.41
N THR A 379 -9.26 -28.48 21.54
CA THR A 379 -10.04 -29.69 21.88
C THR A 379 -11.46 -29.32 22.22
N THR A 380 -12.41 -29.89 21.48
CA THR A 380 -13.84 -29.64 21.63
C THR A 380 -14.55 -30.82 22.23
N LYS A 381 -15.58 -30.55 23.04
CA LYS A 381 -16.56 -31.52 23.53
C LYS A 381 -17.94 -30.86 23.55
N TYR A 382 -18.96 -31.62 23.25
CA TYR A 382 -20.35 -31.17 23.31
C TYR A 382 -21.00 -31.75 24.57
N PRO A 383 -20.98 -31.02 25.70
CA PRO A 383 -21.55 -31.53 26.96
C PRO A 383 -23.07 -31.62 26.85
N PRO A 384 -23.72 -32.48 27.63
CA PRO A 384 -25.19 -32.49 27.74
C PRO A 384 -25.74 -31.12 28.10
N ARG A 385 -26.89 -30.75 27.54
CA ARG A 385 -27.58 -29.52 27.93
C ARG A 385 -27.91 -29.53 29.41
N THR A 386 -27.56 -28.44 30.10
CA THR A 386 -27.80 -28.22 31.51
C THR A 386 -28.31 -26.79 31.73
N THR A 387 -29.05 -26.59 32.81
CA THR A 387 -29.53 -25.29 33.27
C THR A 387 -28.51 -24.55 34.14
N ALA A 388 -27.34 -25.14 34.37
CA ALA A 388 -26.28 -24.51 35.17
C ALA A 388 -25.92 -23.14 34.54
N PRO A 389 -25.67 -22.10 35.35
CA PRO A 389 -25.31 -20.78 34.88
C PRO A 389 -23.94 -20.83 34.17
N ILE A 390 -23.80 -19.96 33.18
CA ILE A 390 -22.51 -19.75 32.53
C ILE A 390 -21.92 -18.49 33.13
N GLU A 391 -20.65 -18.57 33.55
CA GLU A 391 -19.94 -17.48 34.18
C GLU A 391 -18.65 -17.16 33.39
N ILE A 392 -18.29 -15.89 33.35
CA ILE A 392 -16.97 -15.48 32.83
C ILE A 392 -15.94 -15.81 33.90
N SER A 393 -15.06 -16.77 33.61
CA SER A 393 -13.97 -17.16 34.55
C SER A 393 -12.64 -16.43 34.25
N GLN A 394 -12.47 -15.94 33.01
CA GLN A 394 -11.31 -15.13 32.58
C GLN A 394 -11.71 -14.16 31.50
N GLN A 395 -11.24 -12.89 31.61
CA GLN A 395 -11.42 -11.86 30.57
C GLN A 395 -10.15 -10.99 30.53
N ASP A 396 -9.51 -10.95 29.35
CA ASP A 396 -8.39 -10.04 29.08
C ASP A 396 -8.90 -8.63 28.76
N SER A 397 -8.07 -7.62 28.91
CA SER A 397 -8.38 -6.22 28.62
C SER A 397 -8.74 -5.92 27.15
N MET A 398 -8.41 -6.84 26.23
CA MET A 398 -8.87 -6.75 24.84
C MET A 398 -10.37 -6.98 24.66
N LEU A 399 -11.05 -7.61 25.63
CA LEU A 399 -12.47 -7.91 25.56
C LEU A 399 -13.31 -6.80 26.21
N GLY A 400 -14.49 -6.55 25.65
CA GLY A 400 -15.38 -5.49 26.09
C GLY A 400 -15.11 -4.15 25.42
N PHE A 401 -14.53 -4.17 24.22
CA PHE A 401 -14.11 -2.96 23.49
C PHE A 401 -15.29 -1.99 23.23
N GLU A 402 -16.34 -2.46 22.56
CA GLU A 402 -17.59 -1.70 22.37
C GLU A 402 -18.78 -2.34 23.11
N ARG A 403 -18.72 -3.65 23.28
CA ARG A 403 -19.74 -4.42 23.95
C ARG A 403 -19.10 -5.45 24.87
N LEU A 404 -19.55 -5.49 26.12
CA LEU A 404 -19.12 -6.53 27.06
C LEU A 404 -19.55 -7.93 26.56
N PRO A 405 -18.67 -8.95 26.67
CA PRO A 405 -19.02 -10.30 26.30
C PRO A 405 -20.19 -10.80 27.19
N GLN A 406 -21.18 -11.42 26.56
CA GLN A 406 -22.32 -11.99 27.25
C GLN A 406 -22.32 -13.51 27.03
N PRO A 407 -22.54 -14.32 28.08
CA PRO A 407 -22.68 -15.77 27.90
C PRO A 407 -23.84 -16.11 26.96
N THR A 408 -23.61 -17.03 26.03
CA THR A 408 -24.60 -17.49 25.05
C THR A 408 -24.94 -18.96 25.33
N PRO A 409 -26.04 -19.26 26.07
CA PRO A 409 -26.38 -20.63 26.47
C PRO A 409 -26.59 -21.59 25.29
N GLU A 410 -27.18 -21.11 24.21
CA GLU A 410 -27.49 -21.88 22.99
C GLU A 410 -26.25 -22.32 22.23
N GLY A 411 -25.20 -21.52 22.28
CA GLY A 411 -23.91 -21.77 21.59
C GLY A 411 -22.82 -22.32 22.48
N PHE A 412 -23.12 -22.72 23.73
CA PHE A 412 -22.07 -23.22 24.65
C PHE A 412 -21.66 -24.65 24.30
N PHE A 413 -20.42 -24.83 23.99
CA PHE A 413 -19.70 -26.10 23.88
C PHE A 413 -18.37 -26.02 24.66
N SER A 414 -17.84 -27.14 25.08
CA SER A 414 -16.55 -27.15 25.76
C SER A 414 -15.43 -26.98 24.73
N LEU A 415 -14.59 -25.98 24.94
CA LEU A 415 -13.39 -25.73 24.13
C LEU A 415 -12.22 -25.49 25.08
N SER A 416 -11.23 -26.36 25.01
CA SER A 416 -10.02 -26.27 25.81
C SER A 416 -8.78 -26.17 24.92
N LEU A 417 -7.71 -25.58 25.48
CA LEU A 417 -6.44 -25.36 24.80
C LEU A 417 -5.37 -26.22 25.42
N SER A 418 -4.51 -26.87 24.60
CA SER A 418 -3.26 -27.48 25.04
C SER A 418 -2.08 -26.50 25.10
N GLN A 419 -2.21 -25.36 24.46
CA GLN A 419 -1.21 -24.30 24.38
C GLN A 419 -1.87 -22.95 24.09
N GLY A 420 -1.15 -21.84 24.27
CA GLY A 420 -1.66 -20.50 24.00
C GLY A 420 -2.10 -19.75 25.26
N LYS A 421 -2.55 -18.49 25.06
CA LYS A 421 -3.03 -17.59 26.12
C LYS A 421 -4.53 -17.37 25.95
N PRO A 422 -5.40 -17.89 26.82
CA PRO A 422 -6.81 -17.56 26.83
C PRO A 422 -7.02 -16.05 27.02
N LEU A 423 -7.92 -15.46 26.23
CA LEU A 423 -8.36 -14.07 26.36
C LEU A 423 -9.76 -13.99 26.99
N LEU A 424 -10.65 -14.93 26.65
CA LEU A 424 -11.99 -15.01 27.19
C LEU A 424 -12.33 -16.47 27.48
N THR A 425 -12.70 -16.77 28.72
CA THR A 425 -13.11 -18.12 29.13
C THR A 425 -14.42 -18.08 29.90
N PHE A 426 -15.37 -18.89 29.46
CA PHE A 426 -16.60 -19.16 30.15
C PHE A 426 -16.51 -20.52 30.87
N LYS A 427 -17.24 -20.66 31.98
CA LYS A 427 -17.44 -21.92 32.70
C LYS A 427 -18.91 -22.21 32.87
N ARG A 428 -19.26 -23.50 32.71
CA ARG A 428 -20.58 -24.08 33.06
C ARG A 428 -20.34 -25.36 33.82
N GLY A 429 -20.43 -25.31 35.16
CA GLY A 429 -20.03 -26.46 36.00
C GLY A 429 -18.55 -26.82 35.79
N ASN A 430 -18.26 -28.02 35.35
CA ASN A 430 -16.91 -28.52 35.09
C ASN A 430 -16.45 -28.24 33.63
N ASP A 431 -17.35 -27.82 32.78
CA ASP A 431 -17.01 -27.52 31.39
C ASP A 431 -16.51 -26.08 31.23
N GLN A 432 -15.55 -25.88 30.34
CA GLN A 432 -15.04 -24.56 30.00
C GLN A 432 -15.07 -24.32 28.49
N GLN A 433 -15.34 -23.09 28.10
CA GLN A 433 -15.25 -22.65 26.75
C GLN A 433 -14.24 -21.50 26.67
N VAL A 434 -13.07 -21.73 26.04
CA VAL A 434 -12.12 -20.66 25.72
C VAL A 434 -12.59 -20.00 24.43
N ALA A 435 -13.33 -18.92 24.56
CA ALA A 435 -14.03 -18.28 23.45
C ALA A 435 -13.14 -17.35 22.62
N ALA A 436 -12.03 -16.88 23.18
CA ALA A 436 -10.99 -16.12 22.44
C ALA A 436 -9.61 -16.44 23.03
N ALA A 437 -8.60 -16.54 22.18
CA ALA A 437 -7.23 -16.83 22.60
C ALA A 437 -6.17 -16.34 21.60
N LEU A 438 -4.95 -16.09 22.10
CA LEU A 438 -3.74 -16.01 21.31
C LEU A 438 -3.02 -17.37 21.32
N MET A 439 -2.64 -17.85 20.14
CA MET A 439 -2.08 -19.16 19.91
C MET A 439 -0.66 -19.06 19.29
N PRO A 440 0.17 -20.11 19.39
CA PRO A 440 1.48 -20.12 18.70
C PRO A 440 1.41 -19.93 17.17
N TRP A 441 0.27 -20.20 16.56
CA TRP A 441 0.01 -20.00 15.14
C TRP A 441 -0.75 -18.69 14.83
N GLY A 442 -1.19 -17.92 15.86
CA GLY A 442 -1.93 -16.68 15.67
C GLY A 442 -2.93 -16.39 16.77
N GLY A 443 -4.22 -16.35 16.46
CA GLY A 443 -5.28 -16.18 17.46
C GLY A 443 -6.66 -16.41 16.89
N TYR A 444 -7.66 -16.52 17.78
CA TYR A 444 -9.05 -16.64 17.37
C TYR A 444 -10.02 -15.98 18.37
N ALA A 445 -11.19 -15.64 17.86
CA ALA A 445 -12.36 -15.24 18.64
C ALA A 445 -13.60 -15.85 17.98
N ILE A 446 -14.27 -16.80 18.69
CA ILE A 446 -15.48 -17.45 18.17
C ILE A 446 -16.70 -16.52 18.24
N GLU A 447 -17.69 -16.74 17.40
CA GLU A 447 -18.98 -16.05 17.45
C GLU A 447 -19.68 -16.26 18.79
N PRO A 448 -20.26 -15.19 19.43
CA PRO A 448 -20.31 -13.79 19.03
C PRO A 448 -19.22 -12.93 19.68
N TYR A 449 -18.10 -13.48 20.07
CA TYR A 449 -17.10 -12.80 20.90
C TYR A 449 -16.01 -12.06 20.10
N GLY A 450 -15.98 -12.21 18.78
CA GLY A 450 -15.28 -11.29 17.87
C GLY A 450 -16.12 -10.04 17.66
N VAL A 451 -17.23 -10.21 16.95
CA VAL A 451 -18.25 -9.19 16.68
C VAL A 451 -19.64 -9.75 17.03
N VAL A 452 -20.46 -8.94 17.63
CA VAL A 452 -21.86 -9.28 17.94
C VAL A 452 -22.80 -8.39 17.15
N THR A 453 -23.82 -9.01 16.52
CA THR A 453 -24.96 -8.29 15.94
C THR A 453 -25.98 -7.96 17.03
N LEU A 454 -26.36 -6.69 17.10
CA LEU A 454 -27.35 -6.23 18.08
C LEU A 454 -28.75 -6.70 17.70
N PRO A 455 -29.66 -6.91 18.69
CA PRO A 455 -31.04 -7.30 18.44
C PRO A 455 -31.75 -6.37 17.45
N GLY A 456 -32.60 -6.95 16.60
CA GLY A 456 -33.35 -6.20 15.58
C GLY A 456 -32.49 -5.67 14.45
N ASN A 457 -31.33 -6.27 14.16
CA ASN A 457 -30.35 -5.83 13.14
C ASN A 457 -29.92 -4.36 13.34
N SER A 458 -29.79 -3.93 14.61
CA SER A 458 -29.40 -2.56 14.98
C SER A 458 -27.89 -2.33 14.81
N GLY A 459 -27.22 -3.06 13.93
CA GLY A 459 -25.80 -2.97 13.60
C GLY A 459 -24.91 -3.92 14.41
N ASN A 460 -23.63 -3.87 14.11
CA ASN A 460 -22.59 -4.70 14.69
C ASN A 460 -21.81 -3.96 15.79
N ARG A 461 -21.21 -4.69 16.72
CA ARG A 461 -20.30 -4.14 17.76
C ARG A 461 -19.12 -5.08 17.95
N TRP A 462 -17.92 -4.51 18.02
CA TRP A 462 -16.74 -5.25 18.39
C TRP A 462 -16.78 -5.62 19.88
N VAL A 463 -16.69 -6.89 20.18
CA VAL A 463 -16.53 -7.40 21.55
C VAL A 463 -15.04 -7.44 21.91
N ILE A 464 -14.21 -7.91 20.99
CA ILE A 464 -12.74 -7.84 21.09
C ILE A 464 -12.22 -6.55 20.44
N ASN A 465 -11.15 -5.96 20.99
CA ASN A 465 -10.48 -4.81 20.37
C ASN A 465 -9.80 -5.25 19.06
N PRO A 466 -10.29 -4.83 17.88
CA PRO A 466 -9.78 -5.34 16.60
C PRO A 466 -8.35 -4.89 16.33
N PHE A 467 -7.94 -3.71 16.81
CA PHE A 467 -6.59 -3.19 16.61
C PHE A 467 -5.55 -4.03 17.37
N ASP A 468 -5.78 -4.28 18.65
CA ASP A 468 -4.87 -5.04 19.50
C ASP A 468 -4.89 -6.53 19.16
N PHE A 469 -6.07 -7.07 18.86
CA PHE A 469 -6.20 -8.48 18.49
C PHE A 469 -5.48 -8.78 17.17
N LEU A 470 -5.74 -8.01 16.11
CA LEU A 470 -5.07 -8.21 14.83
C LEU A 470 -3.55 -8.03 14.96
N ARG A 471 -3.11 -6.99 15.69
CA ARG A 471 -1.69 -6.75 15.91
C ARG A 471 -1.01 -7.93 16.59
N GLN A 472 -1.63 -8.52 17.64
CA GLN A 472 -1.02 -9.62 18.38
C GLN A 472 -1.20 -10.98 17.68
N ALA A 473 -2.38 -11.29 17.16
CA ALA A 473 -2.65 -12.55 16.46
C ALA A 473 -1.81 -12.68 15.19
N LEU A 474 -1.70 -11.62 14.41
CA LEU A 474 -0.88 -11.58 13.19
C LEU A 474 0.59 -11.22 13.48
N ARG A 475 0.97 -10.97 14.74
CA ARG A 475 2.34 -10.58 15.14
C ARG A 475 2.88 -9.41 14.31
N LEU A 476 2.03 -8.42 14.07
CA LEU A 476 2.39 -7.26 13.29
C LEU A 476 3.44 -6.45 14.05
N PRO A 477 4.63 -6.23 13.46
CA PRO A 477 5.68 -5.45 14.11
C PRO A 477 5.35 -3.96 14.12
N ASP A 478 5.94 -3.24 15.07
CA ASP A 478 5.95 -1.79 15.00
C ASP A 478 6.79 -1.34 13.80
N MET A 479 6.22 -0.46 12.99
CA MET A 479 6.84 0.11 11.79
C MET A 479 6.30 1.52 11.52
N PRO A 480 6.97 2.34 10.70
CA PRO A 480 6.36 3.55 10.15
C PRO A 480 5.10 3.23 9.37
N VAL A 481 3.98 3.82 9.74
CA VAL A 481 2.64 3.55 9.19
C VAL A 481 2.29 4.63 8.16
N PRO A 482 2.06 4.32 6.88
CA PRO A 482 1.51 5.27 5.91
C PRO A 482 0.17 5.85 6.39
N ASP A 483 -0.03 7.16 6.23
CA ASP A 483 -1.24 7.83 6.69
C ASP A 483 -1.88 8.70 5.61
N ALA A 484 -3.04 8.27 5.11
CA ALA A 484 -3.86 8.97 4.13
C ALA A 484 -4.90 9.93 4.75
N THR A 485 -4.77 10.24 6.06
CA THR A 485 -5.70 11.15 6.75
C THR A 485 -5.08 12.51 7.05
N THR A 486 -3.77 12.62 6.91
CA THR A 486 -2.97 13.76 7.36
C THR A 486 -2.05 14.26 6.24
N GLU A 487 -1.99 15.57 6.07
CA GLU A 487 -1.02 16.23 5.20
C GLU A 487 -0.22 17.24 6.02
N THR A 488 1.11 17.11 6.00
CA THR A 488 2.07 17.99 6.70
C THR A 488 1.65 18.27 8.16
N GLY A 489 1.34 17.19 8.91
CA GLY A 489 1.01 17.24 10.34
C GLY A 489 -0.38 17.74 10.71
N ARG A 490 -1.23 18.05 9.74
CA ARG A 490 -2.62 18.49 9.96
C ARG A 490 -3.58 17.52 9.33
N ARG A 491 -4.77 17.34 9.95
CA ARG A 491 -5.84 16.55 9.37
C ARG A 491 -6.29 17.15 8.03
N MET A 492 -6.50 16.35 7.01
CA MET A 492 -6.99 16.83 5.72
C MET A 492 -8.45 17.28 5.82
N LEU A 493 -8.81 18.33 5.05
CA LEU A 493 -10.16 18.84 4.86
C LEU A 493 -10.51 18.87 3.38
N MET A 494 -11.61 18.25 3.00
CA MET A 494 -12.13 18.23 1.63
C MET A 494 -13.55 18.73 1.57
N VAL A 495 -13.94 19.30 0.43
CA VAL A 495 -15.33 19.60 0.06
C VAL A 495 -15.66 18.79 -1.18
N HIS A 496 -16.67 17.94 -1.07
CA HIS A 496 -17.10 16.97 -2.06
C HIS A 496 -18.59 17.16 -2.33
N MET A 497 -18.97 17.39 -3.58
CA MET A 497 -20.35 17.63 -3.92
C MET A 497 -20.78 16.79 -5.12
N ASP A 498 -21.81 15.99 -4.92
CA ASP A 498 -22.50 15.29 -5.98
C ASP A 498 -23.54 16.18 -6.66
N GLY A 499 -23.67 15.99 -7.98
CA GLY A 499 -24.43 16.89 -8.85
C GLY A 499 -25.95 16.77 -8.81
N ASP A 500 -26.46 15.86 -7.98
CA ASP A 500 -27.89 15.53 -7.92
C ASP A 500 -28.77 16.74 -7.66
N GLY A 501 -29.80 16.89 -8.48
CA GLY A 501 -30.80 17.95 -8.37
C GLY A 501 -30.26 19.34 -8.66
N PHE A 502 -29.26 19.47 -9.50
CA PHE A 502 -28.66 20.75 -9.89
C PHE A 502 -29.69 21.78 -10.33
N ILE A 503 -30.75 21.33 -11.00
CA ILE A 503 -31.85 22.16 -11.49
C ILE A 503 -33.03 22.29 -10.52
N SER A 504 -32.97 21.63 -9.37
CA SER A 504 -34.03 21.70 -8.35
C SER A 504 -34.25 23.12 -7.86
N ARG A 505 -35.52 23.55 -7.70
CA ARG A 505 -35.85 24.90 -7.27
C ARG A 505 -35.70 25.06 -5.76
N ALA A 506 -34.98 26.07 -5.34
CA ALA A 506 -34.86 26.41 -3.92
C ALA A 506 -36.11 27.08 -3.38
N GLU A 507 -36.51 26.75 -2.18
CA GLU A 507 -37.61 27.34 -1.42
C GLU A 507 -37.19 28.68 -0.78
N LEU A 508 -36.70 29.59 -1.65
CA LEU A 508 -36.17 30.90 -1.29
C LEU A 508 -36.73 31.99 -2.22
N PRO A 509 -36.72 33.27 -1.80
CA PRO A 509 -37.16 34.36 -2.66
C PRO A 509 -36.42 34.35 -4.03
N GLY A 510 -37.17 34.49 -5.12
CA GLY A 510 -36.66 34.41 -6.48
C GLY A 510 -36.59 32.97 -7.05
N ASN A 511 -36.86 31.95 -6.23
CA ASN A 511 -36.95 30.56 -6.63
C ASN A 511 -35.76 30.11 -7.51
N PRO A 512 -34.50 30.40 -7.11
CA PRO A 512 -33.30 30.05 -7.89
C PRO A 512 -33.14 28.54 -8.02
N ILE A 513 -32.38 28.05 -9.00
CA ILE A 513 -32.00 26.63 -9.05
C ILE A 513 -30.89 26.32 -8.03
N ALA A 514 -30.81 25.07 -7.60
CA ALA A 514 -29.81 24.62 -6.64
C ALA A 514 -28.37 24.94 -7.07
N GLY A 515 -28.05 24.80 -8.35
CA GLY A 515 -26.76 25.20 -8.92
C GLY A 515 -26.43 26.69 -8.68
N GLU A 516 -27.42 27.62 -8.78
CA GLU A 516 -27.21 29.04 -8.46
C GLU A 516 -26.94 29.22 -6.98
N MET A 517 -27.64 28.48 -6.12
CA MET A 517 -27.40 28.47 -4.66
C MET A 517 -25.98 27.98 -4.32
N VAL A 518 -25.53 26.91 -4.96
CA VAL A 518 -24.16 26.40 -4.80
C VAL A 518 -23.15 27.46 -5.24
N ARG A 519 -23.31 28.06 -6.43
CA ARG A 519 -22.42 29.11 -6.93
C ARG A 519 -22.34 30.28 -5.93
N ASP A 520 -23.48 30.81 -5.50
CA ASP A 520 -23.55 32.09 -4.78
C ASP A 520 -23.34 31.92 -3.27
N ARG A 521 -23.80 30.82 -2.68
CA ARG A 521 -23.79 30.60 -1.23
C ARG A 521 -22.71 29.62 -0.74
N VAL A 522 -22.10 28.86 -1.63
CA VAL A 522 -21.02 27.89 -1.29
C VAL A 522 -19.73 28.31 -1.95
N VAL A 523 -19.65 28.25 -3.28
CA VAL A 523 -18.41 28.50 -4.03
C VAL A 523 -17.89 29.93 -3.81
N ASN A 524 -18.75 30.94 -3.95
CA ASN A 524 -18.36 32.35 -3.77
C ASN A 524 -18.15 32.72 -2.30
N LYS A 525 -18.71 31.95 -1.35
CA LYS A 525 -18.61 32.22 0.09
C LYS A 525 -17.37 31.61 0.73
N TYR A 526 -17.06 30.38 0.36
CA TYR A 526 -15.98 29.60 0.98
C TYR A 526 -14.84 29.39 -0.03
N ALA A 527 -13.75 30.12 0.15
CA ALA A 527 -12.56 29.99 -0.71
C ALA A 527 -11.71 28.76 -0.31
N LEU A 528 -12.32 27.56 -0.35
CA LEU A 528 -11.70 26.27 -0.07
C LEU A 528 -11.57 25.46 -1.35
N PRO A 529 -10.60 24.51 -1.47
CA PRO A 529 -10.61 23.55 -2.56
C PRO A 529 -11.89 22.71 -2.49
N MET A 530 -12.65 22.72 -3.59
CA MET A 530 -13.90 21.98 -3.74
C MET A 530 -13.82 21.10 -4.96
N THR A 531 -14.34 19.87 -4.90
CA THR A 531 -14.53 19.02 -6.07
C THR A 531 -16.02 18.84 -6.29
N ILE A 532 -16.49 19.30 -7.44
CA ILE A 532 -17.92 19.42 -7.76
C ILE A 532 -18.19 18.60 -9.01
N SER A 533 -19.16 17.71 -8.94
CA SER A 533 -19.63 16.91 -10.06
C SER A 533 -20.95 17.43 -10.63
N VAL A 534 -21.30 16.97 -11.81
CA VAL A 534 -22.61 17.19 -12.45
C VAL A 534 -23.08 15.91 -13.14
N ILE A 535 -24.40 15.73 -13.19
CA ILE A 535 -25.06 14.69 -13.98
C ILE A 535 -25.39 15.27 -15.33
N GLU A 536 -24.84 14.72 -16.42
CA GLU A 536 -25.04 15.29 -17.75
C GLU A 536 -26.51 15.36 -18.14
N ALA A 537 -27.30 14.33 -17.84
CA ALA A 537 -28.73 14.28 -18.21
C ALA A 537 -29.59 15.35 -17.53
N GLU A 538 -29.14 15.95 -16.42
CA GLU A 538 -29.81 17.10 -15.82
C GLU A 538 -29.48 18.44 -16.54
N LEU A 539 -28.30 18.59 -17.09
CA LEU A 539 -27.79 19.83 -17.63
C LEU A 539 -27.86 19.93 -19.14
N SER A 540 -27.66 18.82 -19.85
CA SER A 540 -27.51 18.77 -21.30
C SER A 540 -28.77 19.14 -22.06
N PRO A 541 -28.64 19.84 -23.23
CA PRO A 541 -29.76 20.07 -24.13
C PRO A 541 -30.44 18.79 -24.64
N LYS A 542 -29.72 17.66 -24.59
CA LYS A 542 -30.21 16.33 -24.94
C LYS A 542 -30.61 15.52 -23.70
N GLY A 543 -30.64 16.16 -22.55
CA GLY A 543 -30.99 15.54 -21.26
C GLY A 543 -32.48 15.59 -20.94
N LEU A 544 -32.80 15.51 -19.65
CA LEU A 544 -34.19 15.47 -19.15
C LEU A 544 -34.89 16.85 -19.18
N TYR A 545 -34.12 17.92 -19.12
CA TYR A 545 -34.66 19.27 -18.95
C TYR A 545 -34.11 20.24 -20.02
N PRO A 546 -34.41 20.03 -21.34
CA PRO A 546 -33.84 20.84 -22.42
C PRO A 546 -34.13 22.32 -22.29
N SER A 547 -35.28 22.68 -21.75
CA SER A 547 -35.68 24.10 -21.57
C SER A 547 -34.85 24.79 -20.46
N MET A 548 -34.25 24.06 -19.54
CA MET A 548 -33.39 24.56 -18.46
C MET A 548 -31.90 24.54 -18.81
N SER A 549 -31.54 23.81 -19.88
CA SER A 549 -30.14 23.51 -20.23
C SER A 549 -29.27 24.78 -20.36
N SER A 550 -29.73 25.81 -21.06
CA SER A 550 -28.96 27.04 -21.22
C SER A 550 -28.62 27.72 -19.89
N LEU A 551 -29.54 27.73 -18.93
CA LEU A 551 -29.32 28.26 -17.59
C LEU A 551 -28.36 27.33 -16.81
N ALA A 552 -28.63 26.02 -16.79
CA ALA A 552 -27.90 25.05 -16.03
C ALA A 552 -26.41 24.96 -16.48
N GLU A 553 -26.17 24.86 -17.82
CA GLU A 553 -24.82 24.89 -18.38
C GLU A 553 -24.08 26.18 -18.02
N LYS A 554 -24.74 27.34 -18.14
CA LYS A 554 -24.12 28.63 -17.77
C LYS A 554 -23.71 28.68 -16.30
N VAL A 555 -24.57 28.23 -15.41
CA VAL A 555 -24.27 28.18 -13.94
C VAL A 555 -23.13 27.22 -13.67
N ALA A 556 -23.11 26.04 -14.29
CA ALA A 556 -22.02 25.06 -14.15
C ALA A 556 -20.69 25.64 -14.67
N GLN A 557 -20.70 26.32 -15.83
CA GLN A 557 -19.54 27.03 -16.38
C GLN A 557 -19.01 28.09 -15.39
N ASP A 558 -19.89 28.86 -14.75
CA ASP A 558 -19.51 29.90 -13.79
C ASP A 558 -18.85 29.24 -12.54
N ILE A 559 -19.40 28.12 -12.04
CA ILE A 559 -18.82 27.31 -10.94
C ILE A 559 -17.43 26.79 -11.32
N PHE A 560 -17.30 26.20 -12.51
CA PHE A 560 -16.07 25.57 -12.94
C PHE A 560 -14.95 26.57 -13.31
N ARG A 561 -15.27 27.85 -13.55
CA ARG A 561 -14.28 28.91 -13.71
C ARG A 561 -13.58 29.27 -12.39
N ALA A 562 -14.20 29.02 -11.24
CA ALA A 562 -13.58 29.33 -9.96
C ALA A 562 -12.25 28.56 -9.79
N PRO A 563 -11.14 29.22 -9.43
CA PRO A 563 -9.81 28.56 -9.39
C PRO A 563 -9.70 27.48 -8.31
N HIS A 564 -10.51 27.56 -7.27
CA HIS A 564 -10.56 26.63 -6.15
C HIS A 564 -11.59 25.50 -6.34
N VAL A 565 -12.18 25.34 -7.53
CA VAL A 565 -13.09 24.25 -7.88
C VAL A 565 -12.39 23.29 -8.84
N ALA A 566 -12.30 22.01 -8.47
CA ALA A 566 -11.95 20.90 -9.36
C ALA A 566 -13.23 20.26 -9.93
N ILE A 567 -13.11 19.65 -11.09
CA ILE A 567 -14.26 19.13 -11.84
C ILE A 567 -14.32 17.62 -11.70
N ALA A 568 -15.52 17.11 -11.38
CA ALA A 568 -15.83 15.69 -11.40
C ALA A 568 -17.01 15.39 -12.35
N SER A 569 -17.11 14.15 -12.81
CA SER A 569 -18.30 13.61 -13.47
C SER A 569 -19.14 12.80 -12.51
N HIS A 570 -20.47 12.91 -12.58
CA HIS A 570 -21.43 12.07 -11.87
C HIS A 570 -22.29 11.28 -12.86
N SER A 571 -21.66 10.70 -13.86
CA SER A 571 -22.21 9.93 -14.97
C SER A 571 -23.12 10.72 -15.94
N TYR A 572 -23.65 10.00 -16.92
CA TYR A 572 -24.62 10.56 -17.86
C TYR A 572 -26.04 10.50 -17.30
N THR A 573 -26.55 9.32 -16.93
CA THR A 573 -27.94 9.13 -16.51
C THR A 573 -28.11 8.71 -15.05
N HIS A 574 -27.04 8.82 -14.25
CA HIS A 574 -27.07 8.53 -12.83
C HIS A 574 -27.60 7.11 -12.49
N PRO A 575 -26.90 6.03 -12.85
CA PRO A 575 -27.28 4.68 -12.42
C PRO A 575 -27.44 4.60 -10.90
N PHE A 576 -28.62 4.19 -10.40
CA PHE A 576 -28.87 4.04 -8.97
C PHE A 576 -28.35 2.71 -8.41
N ILE A 577 -28.31 1.66 -9.24
CA ILE A 577 -27.82 0.33 -8.88
C ILE A 577 -26.93 -0.18 -10.01
N TRP A 578 -25.62 -0.04 -9.86
CA TRP A 578 -24.62 -0.39 -10.88
C TRP A 578 -24.69 -1.86 -11.31
N ARG A 579 -24.92 -2.78 -10.36
CA ARG A 579 -25.11 -4.21 -10.64
C ARG A 579 -26.21 -4.50 -11.66
N LYS A 580 -27.27 -3.68 -11.68
CA LYS A 580 -28.43 -3.84 -12.56
C LYS A 580 -28.36 -2.99 -13.83
N ALA A 581 -27.43 -2.05 -13.89
CA ALA A 581 -27.34 -1.09 -14.98
C ALA A 581 -27.09 -1.76 -16.35
N ASN A 582 -26.40 -2.88 -16.39
CA ASN A 582 -26.14 -3.68 -17.60
C ASN A 582 -27.21 -4.77 -17.88
N ALA A 583 -28.23 -4.92 -17.04
CA ALA A 583 -29.24 -5.93 -17.25
C ALA A 583 -30.20 -5.54 -18.39
N SER A 584 -30.75 -6.52 -19.12
CA SER A 584 -31.67 -6.30 -20.23
C SER A 584 -32.98 -5.59 -19.82
N ASP A 585 -33.28 -5.61 -18.52
CA ASP A 585 -34.43 -4.96 -17.85
C ASP A 585 -34.03 -3.68 -17.08
N ALA A 586 -32.85 -3.17 -17.30
CA ALA A 586 -32.28 -2.00 -16.64
C ALA A 586 -33.10 -0.70 -16.80
N ASN A 587 -34.18 -0.74 -17.53
CA ASN A 587 -35.03 0.43 -17.83
C ASN A 587 -36.04 0.76 -16.71
N GLU A 588 -36.16 -0.04 -15.67
CA GLU A 588 -37.14 0.18 -14.62
C GLU A 588 -36.52 0.65 -13.28
N GLY A 589 -36.32 1.96 -13.17
CA GLY A 589 -36.03 2.59 -11.86
C GLY A 589 -34.58 2.61 -11.44
N TYR A 590 -33.64 2.20 -12.30
CA TYR A 590 -32.20 2.11 -11.95
C TYR A 590 -31.34 3.26 -12.44
N ASN A 591 -31.91 4.19 -13.21
CA ASN A 591 -31.24 5.41 -13.68
C ASN A 591 -32.28 6.52 -13.91
N LEU A 592 -31.80 7.73 -14.17
CA LEU A 592 -32.67 8.81 -14.67
C LEU A 592 -33.18 8.43 -16.06
N ARG A 593 -34.52 8.30 -16.20
CA ARG A 593 -35.15 7.84 -17.45
C ARG A 593 -35.00 8.89 -18.55
N LEU A 594 -34.13 8.61 -19.50
CA LEU A 594 -33.95 9.43 -20.69
C LEU A 594 -34.62 8.74 -21.88
N PRO A 595 -35.61 9.39 -22.54
CA PRO A 595 -36.32 8.77 -23.68
C PRO A 595 -35.37 8.34 -24.79
N GLY A 596 -35.49 7.06 -25.21
CA GLY A 596 -34.68 6.49 -26.28
C GLY A 596 -33.25 6.10 -25.90
N TYR A 597 -32.80 6.37 -24.68
CA TYR A 597 -31.48 5.92 -24.21
C TYR A 597 -31.53 4.48 -23.68
N ARG A 598 -30.52 3.72 -24.04
CA ARG A 598 -30.20 2.42 -23.41
C ARG A 598 -28.87 2.56 -22.72
N PHE A 599 -28.72 1.96 -21.53
CA PHE A 599 -27.48 1.97 -20.77
C PHE A 599 -26.29 1.56 -21.64
N ASP A 600 -25.26 2.35 -21.64
CA ASP A 600 -23.98 2.10 -22.28
C ASP A 600 -22.86 2.60 -21.36
N LEU A 601 -22.03 1.69 -20.87
CA LEU A 601 -20.99 1.97 -19.87
C LEU A 601 -19.99 3.04 -20.35
N GLN A 602 -19.61 2.96 -21.65
CA GLN A 602 -18.70 3.94 -22.23
C GLN A 602 -19.35 5.34 -22.27
N ARG A 603 -20.66 5.39 -22.59
CA ARG A 603 -21.42 6.63 -22.62
C ARG A 603 -21.62 7.23 -21.21
N GLU A 604 -21.87 6.38 -20.20
CA GLU A 604 -22.06 6.81 -18.83
C GLU A 604 -20.79 7.45 -18.26
N ILE A 605 -19.62 6.89 -18.53
CA ILE A 605 -18.34 7.33 -17.95
C ILE A 605 -17.62 8.28 -18.91
N GLN A 606 -17.08 7.78 -20.01
CA GLN A 606 -16.28 8.62 -20.94
C GLN A 606 -17.13 9.69 -21.59
N GLY A 607 -18.33 9.32 -22.06
CA GLY A 607 -19.18 10.28 -22.78
C GLY A 607 -19.63 11.44 -21.88
N SER A 608 -19.88 11.22 -20.58
CA SER A 608 -20.20 12.30 -19.65
C SER A 608 -18.98 13.19 -19.36
N ILE A 609 -17.79 12.62 -19.30
CA ILE A 609 -16.53 13.36 -19.15
C ILE A 609 -16.31 14.25 -20.39
N ASP A 610 -16.46 13.69 -21.58
CA ASP A 610 -16.31 14.43 -22.85
C ASP A 610 -17.28 15.61 -22.91
N TYR A 611 -18.56 15.41 -22.56
CA TYR A 611 -19.55 16.50 -22.50
C TYR A 611 -19.12 17.60 -21.51
N ILE A 612 -18.70 17.25 -20.32
CA ILE A 612 -18.25 18.22 -19.31
C ILE A 612 -17.05 19.03 -19.82
N GLU A 613 -16.06 18.35 -20.39
CA GLU A 613 -14.84 18.99 -20.89
C GLU A 613 -15.08 19.87 -22.11
N GLU A 614 -15.96 19.45 -23.02
CA GLU A 614 -16.27 20.20 -24.23
C GLU A 614 -17.20 21.40 -24.01
N ARG A 615 -18.14 21.29 -23.06
CA ARG A 615 -19.21 22.30 -22.92
C ARG A 615 -19.15 23.09 -21.63
N LEU A 616 -18.67 22.52 -20.53
CA LEU A 616 -18.79 23.15 -19.21
C LEU A 616 -17.43 23.60 -18.65
N ALA A 617 -16.37 22.90 -18.92
CA ALA A 617 -15.05 23.20 -18.40
C ALA A 617 -14.43 24.42 -19.09
N PRO A 618 -13.76 25.31 -18.32
CA PRO A 618 -12.97 26.37 -18.94
C PRO A 618 -11.69 25.78 -19.58
N PRO A 619 -11.10 26.46 -20.57
CA PRO A 619 -9.87 26.01 -21.21
C PRO A 619 -8.78 25.64 -20.18
N GLY A 620 -8.19 24.47 -20.35
CA GLY A 620 -7.10 23.96 -19.50
C GLY A 620 -7.53 23.24 -18.23
N LYS A 621 -8.82 23.21 -17.87
CA LYS A 621 -9.35 22.33 -16.82
C LYS A 621 -9.90 21.05 -17.42
N LYS A 622 -9.66 19.96 -16.72
CA LYS A 622 -10.08 18.60 -17.07
C LYS A 622 -10.86 17.97 -15.92
N VAL A 623 -11.60 16.90 -16.23
CA VAL A 623 -12.21 16.05 -15.23
C VAL A 623 -11.13 15.18 -14.60
N ASP A 624 -10.88 15.36 -13.32
CA ASP A 624 -9.84 14.61 -12.58
C ASP A 624 -10.36 13.30 -11.99
N ILE A 625 -11.65 13.25 -11.64
CA ILE A 625 -12.23 12.18 -10.86
C ILE A 625 -13.69 11.91 -11.28
N PHE A 626 -14.07 10.65 -11.24
CA PHE A 626 -15.44 10.18 -11.46
C PHE A 626 -16.05 9.78 -10.11
N PHE A 627 -17.22 10.29 -9.80
CA PHE A 627 -17.97 9.94 -8.59
C PHE A 627 -19.05 8.91 -8.92
N TRP A 628 -18.96 7.74 -8.26
CA TRP A 628 -19.94 6.68 -8.42
C TRP A 628 -21.29 7.13 -7.89
N THR A 629 -22.35 6.80 -8.62
CA THR A 629 -23.73 7.21 -8.34
C THR A 629 -24.50 6.15 -7.59
N GLY A 630 -25.63 6.53 -6.97
CA GLY A 630 -26.60 5.63 -6.37
C GLY A 630 -26.03 4.75 -5.24
N ASP A 631 -26.03 3.43 -5.44
CA ASP A 631 -25.45 2.47 -4.48
C ASP A 631 -23.92 2.53 -4.40
N CYS A 632 -23.29 3.24 -5.33
CA CYS A 632 -21.84 3.40 -5.41
C CYS A 632 -21.08 2.06 -5.42
N VAL A 633 -21.63 1.01 -6.03
CA VAL A 633 -21.01 -0.31 -6.11
C VAL A 633 -20.70 -0.65 -7.58
N PRO A 634 -19.65 -0.06 -8.16
CA PRO A 634 -19.27 -0.31 -9.56
C PRO A 634 -18.81 -1.74 -9.77
N GLY A 635 -19.08 -2.29 -10.95
CA GLY A 635 -18.50 -3.54 -11.41
C GLY A 635 -17.03 -3.40 -11.82
N SER A 636 -16.37 -4.55 -11.97
CA SER A 636 -14.96 -4.62 -12.40
C SER A 636 -14.72 -3.96 -13.76
N ASP A 637 -15.68 -4.03 -14.69
CA ASP A 637 -15.64 -3.39 -16.01
C ASP A 637 -15.65 -1.85 -15.92
N ALA A 638 -16.49 -1.31 -15.04
CA ALA A 638 -16.57 0.14 -14.80
C ALA A 638 -15.28 0.68 -14.20
N LEU A 639 -14.72 0.00 -13.22
CA LEU A 639 -13.41 0.35 -12.64
C LEU A 639 -12.26 0.22 -13.66
N ALA A 640 -12.29 -0.83 -14.49
CA ALA A 640 -11.29 -1.01 -15.55
C ALA A 640 -11.36 0.13 -16.59
N LEU A 641 -12.57 0.62 -16.90
CA LEU A 641 -12.76 1.73 -17.81
C LEU A 641 -12.18 3.05 -17.23
N THR A 642 -12.49 3.39 -15.95
CA THR A 642 -11.91 4.60 -15.33
C THR A 642 -10.39 4.55 -15.33
N ARG A 643 -9.79 3.39 -15.02
CA ARG A 643 -8.34 3.18 -15.08
C ARG A 643 -7.79 3.34 -16.50
N LYS A 644 -8.47 2.79 -17.51
CA LYS A 644 -8.06 2.85 -18.92
C LYS A 644 -8.02 4.30 -19.44
N ILE A 645 -9.00 5.11 -19.06
CA ILE A 645 -9.06 6.53 -19.47
C ILE A 645 -8.22 7.44 -18.57
N GLY A 646 -7.65 6.91 -17.48
CA GLY A 646 -6.75 7.64 -16.59
C GLY A 646 -7.45 8.60 -15.62
N VAL A 647 -8.76 8.43 -15.37
CA VAL A 647 -9.51 9.22 -14.39
C VAL A 647 -9.57 8.51 -13.05
N LEU A 648 -9.42 9.26 -11.94
CA LEU A 648 -9.61 8.74 -10.60
C LEU A 648 -11.09 8.38 -10.36
N ASN A 649 -11.36 7.62 -9.30
CA ASN A 649 -12.74 7.33 -8.92
C ASN A 649 -12.92 7.43 -7.40
N MET A 650 -14.11 7.80 -6.94
CA MET A 650 -14.50 7.81 -5.53
C MET A 650 -16.01 7.63 -5.38
N ASN A 651 -16.46 7.48 -4.19
CA ASN A 651 -17.75 7.21 -3.60
C ASN A 651 -17.91 5.73 -3.20
N GLY A 652 -18.91 5.48 -2.39
CA GLY A 652 -19.06 4.25 -1.64
C GLY A 652 -18.39 4.34 -0.28
N GLY A 653 -18.53 3.27 0.48
CA GLY A 653 -18.20 3.25 1.90
C GLY A 653 -19.28 3.90 2.76
N ASP A 654 -19.69 3.20 3.81
CA ASP A 654 -20.82 3.64 4.65
C ASP A 654 -20.38 4.28 5.98
N THR A 655 -19.27 5.01 5.97
CA THR A 655 -18.74 5.63 7.19
C THR A 655 -19.72 6.65 7.77
N VAL A 656 -20.33 6.27 8.89
CA VAL A 656 -21.22 7.12 9.69
C VAL A 656 -21.13 6.71 11.16
N ALA A 657 -20.53 7.52 11.99
CA ALA A 657 -20.45 7.31 13.42
C ALA A 657 -21.06 8.53 14.13
N THR A 658 -22.10 8.31 14.91
CA THR A 658 -22.82 9.38 15.60
C THR A 658 -22.94 9.08 17.09
N ARG A 659 -23.33 10.05 17.90
CA ARG A 659 -23.53 9.84 19.34
C ARG A 659 -24.61 8.80 19.64
N SER A 660 -25.57 8.61 18.73
CA SER A 660 -26.57 7.53 18.82
C SER A 660 -26.04 6.15 18.44
N SER A 661 -24.95 6.07 17.66
CA SER A 661 -24.24 4.84 17.27
C SER A 661 -22.73 5.10 17.23
N PRO A 662 -22.08 5.22 18.41
CA PRO A 662 -20.67 5.57 18.51
C PRO A 662 -19.80 4.29 18.38
N THR A 663 -19.65 3.78 17.15
CA THR A 663 -18.96 2.51 16.91
C THR A 663 -18.00 2.60 15.75
N VAL A 664 -16.87 1.88 15.85
CA VAL A 664 -15.91 1.74 14.76
C VAL A 664 -16.37 0.72 13.70
N THR A 665 -17.44 -0.06 13.99
CA THR A 665 -18.05 -0.95 12.97
C THR A 665 -18.77 -0.16 11.87
N GLU A 666 -19.09 1.12 12.12
CA GLU A 666 -19.66 2.05 11.14
C GLU A 666 -18.59 2.93 10.47
N VAL A 667 -17.31 2.57 10.61
CA VAL A 667 -16.19 3.25 9.94
C VAL A 667 -15.52 2.27 9.00
N GLU A 668 -15.69 2.46 7.70
CA GLU A 668 -15.15 1.56 6.68
C GLU A 668 -13.69 1.87 6.34
N GLY A 669 -13.04 0.99 5.57
CA GLY A 669 -11.65 1.16 5.11
C GLY A 669 -11.46 2.32 4.13
N LEU A 670 -10.29 2.37 3.50
CA LEU A 670 -9.94 3.40 2.51
C LEU A 670 -10.58 3.13 1.15
N GLY A 671 -11.03 1.92 0.90
CA GLY A 671 -11.61 1.49 -0.37
C GLY A 671 -11.59 -0.02 -0.52
N LEU A 672 -11.91 -0.49 -1.71
CA LEU A 672 -12.05 -1.90 -2.03
C LEU A 672 -11.35 -2.26 -3.34
N GLN A 673 -10.48 -3.27 -3.30
CA GLN A 673 -9.87 -3.84 -4.50
C GLN A 673 -10.83 -4.81 -5.18
N ARG A 674 -11.06 -4.60 -6.48
CA ARG A 674 -11.78 -5.49 -7.38
C ARG A 674 -10.89 -5.86 -8.58
N THR A 675 -11.28 -6.82 -9.39
CA THR A 675 -10.51 -7.25 -10.57
C THR A 675 -10.19 -6.08 -11.52
N GLY A 676 -11.12 -5.15 -11.72
CA GLY A 676 -10.96 -3.99 -12.61
C GLY A 676 -10.06 -2.89 -12.06
N GLY A 677 -9.91 -2.76 -10.75
CA GLY A 677 -9.16 -1.69 -10.11
C GLY A 677 -9.53 -1.47 -8.65
N PHE A 678 -8.99 -0.42 -8.05
CA PHE A 678 -9.31 -0.02 -6.69
C PHE A 678 -10.39 1.06 -6.67
N GLN A 679 -11.49 0.80 -5.96
CA GLN A 679 -12.51 1.79 -5.66
C GLN A 679 -12.10 2.54 -4.39
N VAL A 680 -11.92 3.84 -4.50
CA VAL A 680 -11.65 4.71 -3.35
C VAL A 680 -12.97 5.04 -2.65
N PHE A 681 -13.05 4.85 -1.33
CA PHE A 681 -14.25 5.20 -0.57
C PHE A 681 -14.23 6.65 -0.11
N ALA A 682 -15.40 7.27 -0.10
CA ALA A 682 -15.59 8.56 0.56
C ALA A 682 -15.31 8.43 2.08
N PRO A 683 -14.62 9.41 2.69
CA PRO A 683 -14.28 9.33 4.11
C PRO A 683 -15.47 9.23 5.05
N ASN A 684 -16.63 9.72 4.66
CA ASN A 684 -17.90 9.68 5.39
C ASN A 684 -19.07 9.80 4.41
N GLN A 685 -20.26 9.47 4.89
CA GLN A 685 -21.51 9.60 4.16
C GLN A 685 -21.98 11.07 4.02
N ASN A 686 -22.85 11.30 3.03
CA ASN A 686 -23.49 12.57 2.71
C ASN A 686 -24.74 12.84 3.60
N GLU A 687 -25.45 13.94 3.32
CA GLU A 687 -26.61 14.39 4.11
C GLU A 687 -27.78 13.41 4.09
N ASN A 688 -27.91 12.54 3.10
CA ASN A 688 -29.04 11.59 3.02
C ASN A 688 -29.13 10.70 4.27
N VAL A 689 -28.01 10.21 4.77
CA VAL A 689 -27.98 9.38 5.98
C VAL A 689 -28.44 10.14 7.22
N TYR A 690 -28.16 11.44 7.27
CA TYR A 690 -28.50 12.27 8.43
C TYR A 690 -29.89 12.93 8.33
N THR A 691 -30.54 12.86 7.16
CA THR A 691 -31.82 13.52 6.86
C THR A 691 -32.91 12.53 6.45
N ASN A 692 -32.76 11.25 6.75
CA ASN A 692 -33.69 10.20 6.37
C ASN A 692 -33.99 10.23 4.86
N ASN A 693 -32.97 10.09 4.04
CA ASN A 693 -33.02 10.15 2.56
C ASN A 693 -33.73 11.43 2.08
N TRP A 694 -33.33 12.58 2.59
CA TRP A 694 -33.83 13.90 2.27
C TRP A 694 -35.36 14.07 2.51
N GLN A 695 -35.93 13.30 3.46
CA GLN A 695 -37.32 13.47 3.92
C GLN A 695 -37.43 14.38 5.15
N GLY A 696 -36.35 14.51 5.92
CA GLY A 696 -36.25 15.36 7.09
C GLY A 696 -35.74 14.61 8.33
N PRO A 697 -35.28 15.32 9.34
CA PRO A 697 -35.19 16.80 9.41
C PRO A 697 -34.07 17.35 8.51
N PHE A 698 -34.34 18.37 7.71
CA PHE A 698 -33.37 18.94 6.73
C PHE A 698 -32.14 19.61 7.37
N TYR A 699 -32.18 19.91 8.67
CA TYR A 699 -31.02 20.34 9.45
C TYR A 699 -30.13 19.19 9.90
N GLY A 700 -30.57 17.95 9.70
CA GLY A 700 -29.90 16.74 10.19
C GLY A 700 -28.45 16.58 9.74
N PHE A 701 -28.05 17.18 8.61
CA PHE A 701 -26.68 17.14 8.12
C PHE A 701 -25.64 17.66 9.12
N GLU A 702 -26.00 18.57 10.02
CA GLU A 702 -25.08 19.04 11.07
C GLU A 702 -24.51 17.91 11.94
N ARG A 703 -25.17 16.74 11.99
CA ARG A 703 -24.72 15.55 12.72
C ARG A 703 -23.47 14.91 12.12
N VAL A 704 -23.09 15.22 10.89
CA VAL A 704 -21.80 14.80 10.31
C VAL A 704 -20.60 15.26 11.16
N ILE A 705 -20.78 16.35 11.92
CA ILE A 705 -19.77 16.83 12.88
C ILE A 705 -19.45 15.75 13.92
N GLU A 706 -20.45 14.98 14.36
CA GLU A 706 -20.25 13.87 15.29
C GLU A 706 -19.33 12.80 14.65
N THR A 707 -19.53 12.49 13.37
CA THR A 707 -18.65 11.58 12.62
C THR A 707 -17.22 12.14 12.53
N PHE A 708 -17.05 13.44 12.30
CA PHE A 708 -15.72 14.06 12.31
C PHE A 708 -15.04 13.94 13.68
N GLU A 709 -15.77 14.11 14.79
CA GLU A 709 -15.25 13.97 16.15
C GLU A 709 -14.83 12.52 16.45
N PHE A 710 -15.69 11.55 16.16
CA PHE A 710 -15.41 10.13 16.38
C PHE A 710 -14.26 9.58 15.52
N THR A 711 -14.09 10.08 14.30
CA THR A 711 -13.00 9.69 13.42
C THR A 711 -11.69 10.46 13.65
N GLU A 712 -11.64 11.37 14.63
CA GLU A 712 -10.43 12.03 15.11
C GLU A 712 -9.93 11.45 16.44
N LYS A 713 -10.84 11.10 17.37
CA LYS A 713 -10.49 10.66 18.71
C LYS A 713 -11.20 9.36 19.08
N PRO A 714 -10.51 8.41 19.76
CA PRO A 714 -9.12 8.47 20.23
C PRO A 714 -8.08 8.24 19.13
N ARG A 715 -8.49 7.91 17.91
CA ARG A 715 -7.63 7.63 16.76
C ARG A 715 -8.08 8.46 15.56
N ARG A 716 -7.14 9.03 14.82
CA ARG A 716 -7.45 9.66 13.52
C ARG A 716 -7.66 8.58 12.48
N LEU A 717 -8.91 8.28 12.15
CA LEU A 717 -9.31 7.21 11.21
C LEU A 717 -9.64 7.75 9.83
N LYS A 718 -10.17 8.97 9.73
CA LYS A 718 -10.61 9.59 8.47
C LYS A 718 -10.27 11.09 8.43
N PRO A 719 -10.06 11.68 7.22
CA PRO A 719 -10.07 13.13 7.06
C PRO A 719 -11.44 13.73 7.31
N ILE A 720 -11.54 15.07 7.40
CA ILE A 720 -12.82 15.78 7.33
C ILE A 720 -13.23 15.87 5.88
N ASN A 721 -14.45 15.43 5.54
CA ASN A 721 -15.01 15.51 4.20
C ASN A 721 -16.42 16.11 4.25
N ILE A 722 -16.58 17.36 3.84
CA ILE A 722 -17.89 18.01 3.73
C ILE A 722 -18.54 17.48 2.44
N TYR A 723 -19.27 16.36 2.58
CA TYR A 723 -19.88 15.63 1.47
C TYR A 723 -21.39 15.83 1.43
N PHE A 724 -21.90 16.39 0.34
CA PHE A 724 -23.32 16.71 0.18
C PHE A 724 -23.72 16.76 -1.30
N HIS A 725 -25.05 16.67 -1.55
CA HIS A 725 -25.63 16.83 -2.87
C HIS A 725 -26.06 18.28 -3.14
N THR A 726 -26.11 18.69 -4.39
CA THR A 726 -26.50 20.03 -4.82
C THR A 726 -27.85 20.46 -4.22
N TYR A 727 -28.83 19.56 -4.17
CA TYR A 727 -30.17 19.85 -3.65
C TYR A 727 -30.22 20.18 -2.15
N LEU A 728 -29.20 19.89 -1.34
CA LEU A 728 -29.12 20.34 0.07
C LEU A 728 -29.34 21.85 0.19
N THR A 729 -28.88 22.60 -0.81
CA THR A 729 -28.96 24.05 -0.85
C THR A 729 -30.37 24.59 -1.12
N THR A 730 -31.33 23.75 -1.48
CA THR A 730 -32.71 24.14 -1.80
C THR A 730 -33.55 24.50 -0.56
N LYS A 731 -33.17 24.04 0.62
CA LYS A 731 -33.87 24.27 1.87
C LYS A 731 -33.08 25.20 2.78
N HIS A 732 -33.78 26.15 3.41
CA HIS A 732 -33.16 27.07 4.38
C HIS A 732 -32.51 26.32 5.54
N ALA A 733 -33.16 25.26 6.05
CA ALA A 733 -32.62 24.42 7.11
C ALA A 733 -31.36 23.66 6.65
N GLY A 734 -31.34 23.15 5.40
CA GLY A 734 -30.18 22.53 4.79
C GLY A 734 -29.00 23.51 4.68
N MET A 735 -29.22 24.70 4.18
CA MET A 735 -28.18 25.73 4.11
C MET A 735 -27.62 26.13 5.48
N LYS A 736 -28.45 26.26 6.50
CA LYS A 736 -27.99 26.54 7.87
C LYS A 736 -27.15 25.42 8.44
N SER A 737 -27.53 24.16 8.20
CA SER A 737 -26.76 23.00 8.63
C SER A 737 -25.41 22.95 7.91
N LEU A 738 -25.40 23.21 6.61
CA LEU A 738 -24.16 23.27 5.82
C LEU A 738 -23.22 24.37 6.32
N ASP A 739 -23.73 25.58 6.58
CA ASP A 739 -22.94 26.67 7.17
C ASP A 739 -22.34 26.30 8.52
N LYS A 740 -23.06 25.54 9.36
CA LYS A 740 -22.58 25.05 10.65
C LYS A 740 -21.43 24.03 10.47
N VAL A 741 -21.59 23.12 9.50
CA VAL A 741 -20.55 22.13 9.16
C VAL A 741 -19.27 22.82 8.64
N PHE A 742 -19.39 23.79 7.74
CA PHE A 742 -18.25 24.61 7.29
C PHE A 742 -17.59 25.36 8.45
N SER A 743 -18.39 25.98 9.34
CA SER A 743 -17.89 26.72 10.49
C SER A 743 -17.08 25.80 11.42
N TYR A 744 -17.57 24.60 11.69
CA TYR A 744 -16.85 23.60 12.46
C TYR A 744 -15.53 23.22 11.77
N ALA A 745 -15.58 22.82 10.49
CA ALA A 745 -14.39 22.38 9.76
C ALA A 745 -13.30 23.47 9.69
N LEU A 746 -13.69 24.72 9.48
CA LEU A 746 -12.79 25.88 9.45
C LEU A 746 -12.21 26.24 10.83
N SER A 747 -12.88 25.86 11.92
CA SER A 747 -12.35 26.02 13.28
C SER A 747 -11.27 25.00 13.64
N GLN A 748 -11.14 23.93 12.85
CA GLN A 748 -10.14 22.86 13.08
C GLN A 748 -8.80 23.22 12.43
N GLU A 749 -7.70 22.67 12.98
CA GLU A 749 -6.36 22.81 12.39
C GLU A 749 -6.21 21.78 11.26
N THR A 750 -6.56 22.18 10.04
CA THR A 750 -6.62 21.29 8.87
C THR A 750 -5.72 21.74 7.73
N THR A 751 -5.47 20.83 6.78
CA THR A 751 -4.90 21.11 5.47
C THR A 751 -6.01 20.90 4.42
N PRO A 752 -6.55 21.99 3.83
CA PRO A 752 -7.55 21.88 2.77
C PRO A 752 -6.94 21.34 1.47
N VAL A 753 -7.51 20.25 0.94
CA VAL A 753 -7.06 19.55 -0.27
C VAL A 753 -8.23 19.26 -1.21
N PHE A 754 -7.95 19.02 -2.48
CA PHE A 754 -8.96 18.48 -3.39
C PHE A 754 -9.21 17.00 -3.12
N VAL A 755 -10.39 16.51 -3.47
CA VAL A 755 -10.73 15.08 -3.34
C VAL A 755 -9.78 14.19 -4.14
N SER A 756 -9.32 14.66 -5.30
CA SER A 756 -8.34 13.94 -6.12
C SER A 756 -6.98 13.78 -5.43
N ASP A 757 -6.57 14.72 -4.56
CA ASP A 757 -5.34 14.58 -3.77
C ASP A 757 -5.48 13.44 -2.75
N TYR A 758 -6.62 13.36 -2.06
CA TYR A 758 -6.94 12.25 -1.17
C TYR A 758 -6.97 10.91 -1.91
N ALA A 759 -7.66 10.85 -3.05
CA ALA A 759 -7.75 9.61 -3.84
C ALA A 759 -6.36 9.11 -4.27
N ARG A 760 -5.45 10.00 -4.69
CA ARG A 760 -4.07 9.65 -5.02
C ARG A 760 -3.28 9.14 -3.80
N GLN A 761 -3.48 9.77 -2.63
CA GLN A 761 -2.83 9.29 -1.38
C GLN A 761 -3.34 7.91 -0.97
N VAL A 762 -4.64 7.63 -1.15
CA VAL A 762 -5.21 6.29 -0.91
C VAL A 762 -4.61 5.26 -1.87
N LEU A 763 -4.41 5.60 -3.14
CA LEU A 763 -3.75 4.70 -4.09
C LEU A 763 -2.28 4.46 -3.74
N ASP A 764 -1.53 5.49 -3.33
CA ASP A 764 -0.15 5.32 -2.83
C ASP A 764 -0.12 4.44 -1.58
N PHE A 765 -1.09 4.57 -0.67
CA PHE A 765 -1.21 3.71 0.51
C PHE A 765 -1.23 2.22 0.13
N GLN A 766 -1.88 1.87 -1.00
CA GLN A 766 -1.94 0.49 -1.47
C GLN A 766 -0.58 -0.03 -1.98
N GLN A 767 0.30 0.85 -2.44
CA GLN A 767 1.49 0.49 -3.21
C GLN A 767 2.81 0.77 -2.50
N LEU A 768 2.83 1.68 -1.53
CA LEU A 768 4.04 2.12 -0.83
C LEU A 768 4.77 0.97 -0.15
N ALA A 769 6.10 0.90 -0.33
CA ALA A 769 6.96 -0.05 0.35
C ALA A 769 7.61 0.55 1.59
N VAL A 770 7.64 -0.24 2.67
CA VAL A 770 8.39 0.04 3.89
C VAL A 770 9.36 -1.10 4.11
N ALA A 771 10.64 -0.80 4.31
CA ALA A 771 11.65 -1.81 4.58
C ALA A 771 12.49 -1.42 5.80
N ARG A 772 12.84 -2.42 6.61
CA ARG A 772 13.80 -2.26 7.70
C ARG A 772 15.21 -2.22 7.11
N THR A 773 16.02 -1.28 7.57
CA THR A 773 17.45 -1.18 7.28
C THR A 773 18.25 -1.45 8.56
N PRO A 774 19.56 -1.66 8.53
CA PRO A 774 20.37 -1.80 9.73
C PRO A 774 20.21 -0.64 10.73
N ASP A 775 20.05 0.58 10.22
CA ASP A 775 20.02 1.80 11.04
C ASP A 775 18.61 2.37 11.23
N GLY A 776 17.59 1.79 10.60
CA GLY A 776 16.22 2.32 10.66
C GLY A 776 15.28 1.80 9.59
N TRP A 777 14.75 2.68 8.74
CA TRP A 777 13.69 2.37 7.79
C TRP A 777 13.90 3.04 6.44
N ARG A 778 13.57 2.31 5.38
CA ARG A 778 13.48 2.83 4.00
C ARG A 778 12.02 2.88 3.58
N VAL A 779 11.64 3.97 2.91
CA VAL A 779 10.30 4.14 2.31
C VAL A 779 10.45 4.43 0.83
N ARG A 780 9.66 3.77 -0.02
CA ARG A 780 9.63 3.97 -1.46
C ARG A 780 8.19 3.98 -1.97
N GLY A 781 7.94 4.73 -3.06
CA GLY A 781 6.61 4.81 -3.69
C GLY A 781 5.65 5.81 -3.03
N ALA A 782 6.15 6.71 -2.19
CA ALA A 782 5.38 7.77 -1.54
C ALA A 782 5.18 8.98 -2.47
N SER A 783 4.59 8.80 -3.67
CA SER A 783 4.53 9.86 -4.68
C SER A 783 3.61 11.01 -4.25
N GLN A 784 2.44 10.70 -3.73
CA GLN A 784 1.44 11.63 -3.25
C GLN A 784 1.25 11.55 -1.72
N LEU A 785 1.32 10.35 -1.14
CA LEU A 785 1.24 10.14 0.30
C LEU A 785 2.56 10.53 0.95
N ARG A 786 2.59 11.69 1.63
CA ARG A 786 3.80 12.28 2.22
C ARG A 786 3.81 12.24 3.74
N THR A 787 2.87 11.55 4.36
CA THR A 787 2.80 11.42 5.82
C THR A 787 2.93 9.98 6.27
N LEU A 788 3.81 9.76 7.26
CA LEU A 788 3.87 8.51 8.02
C LEU A 788 3.52 8.78 9.47
N ARG A 789 2.79 7.87 10.12
CA ARG A 789 2.63 7.83 11.57
C ARG A 789 3.69 6.93 12.19
N ILE A 790 4.29 7.38 13.28
CA ILE A 790 5.30 6.64 14.02
C ILE A 790 4.83 6.54 15.46
N PRO A 791 4.58 5.34 16.01
CA PRO A 791 4.33 5.16 17.45
C PRO A 791 5.46 5.79 18.28
N VAL A 792 5.12 6.57 19.30
CA VAL A 792 6.13 7.22 20.16
C VAL A 792 7.05 6.19 20.83
N ALA A 793 6.56 4.97 21.06
CA ALA A 793 7.35 3.87 21.58
C ALA A 793 8.54 3.47 20.67
N MET A 794 8.48 3.75 19.36
CA MET A 794 9.60 3.54 18.43
C MET A 794 10.67 4.65 18.53
N GLY A 795 10.38 5.77 19.20
CA GLY A 795 11.25 6.94 19.27
C GLY A 795 10.85 8.06 18.31
N PHE A 796 11.76 9.01 18.10
CA PHE A 796 11.56 10.22 17.33
C PHE A 796 12.49 10.26 16.11
N PRO A 797 12.10 10.90 15.00
CA PRO A 797 12.95 11.05 13.82
C PRO A 797 14.27 11.79 14.15
N ASN A 798 15.38 11.17 13.83
CA ASN A 798 16.69 11.81 13.84
C ASN A 798 16.93 12.48 12.49
N LEU A 799 16.66 13.78 12.41
CA LEU A 799 16.69 14.52 11.14
C LEU A 799 18.11 14.68 10.55
N GLU A 800 19.17 14.57 11.38
CA GLU A 800 20.55 14.69 10.91
C GLU A 800 21.04 13.41 10.21
N LYS A 801 20.55 12.25 10.66
CA LYS A 801 20.89 10.94 10.11
C LYS A 801 19.88 10.43 9.07
N SER A 802 18.70 11.04 9.02
CA SER A 802 17.65 10.68 8.07
C SER A 802 17.84 11.41 6.74
N HIS A 803 17.36 10.78 5.65
CA HIS A 803 17.39 11.40 4.32
C HIS A 803 15.96 11.64 3.83
N ALA A 804 15.74 12.82 3.21
CA ALA A 804 14.44 13.25 2.67
C ALA A 804 13.29 13.25 3.71
N ILE A 805 13.62 13.54 4.98
CA ILE A 805 12.65 13.80 6.05
C ILE A 805 12.58 15.31 6.25
N ALA A 806 11.43 15.90 5.89
CA ALA A 806 11.24 17.36 5.89
C ALA A 806 10.87 17.93 7.26
N GLY A 807 10.49 17.08 8.21
CA GLY A 807 10.10 17.44 9.55
C GLY A 807 9.11 16.43 10.16
N TYR A 808 8.61 16.75 11.34
CA TYR A 808 7.57 15.96 12.00
C TYR A 808 6.81 16.77 13.05
N ARG A 809 5.58 16.36 13.32
CA ARG A 809 4.75 16.82 14.43
C ARG A 809 4.71 15.73 15.50
N ALA A 810 5.26 15.97 16.66
CA ALA A 810 5.16 15.07 17.81
C ALA A 810 3.73 15.09 18.38
N GLY A 811 3.20 13.92 18.70
CA GLY A 811 1.92 13.72 19.39
C GLY A 811 2.12 12.92 20.68
N GLN A 812 1.03 12.62 21.40
CA GLN A 812 1.10 11.88 22.66
C GLN A 812 1.38 10.39 22.46
N SER A 813 0.72 9.75 21.51
CA SER A 813 0.87 8.33 21.20
C SER A 813 1.61 8.07 19.89
N GLU A 814 1.50 8.99 18.94
CA GLU A 814 2.06 8.89 17.60
C GLU A 814 2.63 10.22 17.14
N SER A 815 3.71 10.19 16.38
CA SER A 815 4.27 11.34 15.66
C SER A 815 3.89 11.27 14.18
N TYR A 816 3.60 12.41 13.57
CA TYR A 816 3.33 12.53 12.12
C TYR A 816 4.58 13.05 11.42
N LEU A 817 5.22 12.18 10.65
CA LEU A 817 6.44 12.44 9.90
C LEU A 817 6.12 12.98 8.51
N HIS A 818 6.86 13.98 8.03
CA HIS A 818 6.69 14.57 6.71
C HIS A 818 7.81 14.15 5.77
N LEU A 819 7.45 13.49 4.68
CA LEU A 819 8.38 13.06 3.64
C LEU A 819 8.65 14.22 2.67
N GLY A 820 9.92 14.51 2.41
CA GLY A 820 10.36 15.52 1.45
C GLY A 820 10.44 15.01 0.01
N SER A 821 10.35 13.69 -0.20
CA SER A 821 10.35 13.06 -1.53
C SER A 821 9.58 11.73 -1.53
N ASP A 822 9.43 11.10 -2.69
CA ASP A 822 8.82 9.78 -2.90
C ASP A 822 9.66 8.61 -2.38
N ALA A 823 10.90 8.91 -1.93
CA ALA A 823 11.82 7.97 -1.35
C ALA A 823 12.52 8.62 -0.15
N ALA A 824 12.55 7.92 0.99
CA ALA A 824 13.15 8.42 2.22
C ALA A 824 13.85 7.31 3.01
N GLU A 825 14.87 7.72 3.78
CA GLU A 825 15.54 6.89 4.79
C GLU A 825 15.31 7.54 6.14
N LEU A 826 14.76 6.78 7.09
CA LEU A 826 14.41 7.24 8.42
C LEU A 826 15.27 6.55 9.47
N VAL A 827 15.98 7.33 10.27
CA VAL A 827 16.66 6.89 11.49
C VAL A 827 15.90 7.44 12.69
N LEU A 828 15.72 6.63 13.73
CA LEU A 828 15.02 7.01 14.94
C LEU A 828 16.00 7.19 16.11
N SER A 829 15.66 8.07 17.05
CA SER A 829 16.37 8.29 18.32
C SER A 829 15.40 8.18 19.49
N PRO A 830 15.88 7.76 20.68
CA PRO A 830 15.03 7.67 21.86
C PRO A 830 14.46 9.02 22.33
N ALA A 831 15.16 10.11 22.07
CA ALA A 831 14.76 11.45 22.47
C ALA A 831 14.39 12.33 21.28
N GLU A 832 13.50 13.28 21.50
CA GLU A 832 13.12 14.29 20.53
C GLU A 832 14.32 15.21 20.22
N SER A 833 14.56 15.44 18.92
CA SER A 833 15.68 16.27 18.48
C SER A 833 15.40 17.76 18.76
N ALA A 834 16.43 18.47 19.25
CA ALA A 834 16.42 19.93 19.36
C ALA A 834 16.74 20.63 18.02
N THR A 835 16.83 19.93 16.91
CA THR A 835 17.12 20.51 15.60
C THR A 835 15.93 21.29 15.04
N LEU A 836 16.27 22.27 14.18
CA LEU A 836 15.27 23.01 13.40
C LEU A 836 14.44 22.06 12.54
N ARG A 837 13.10 22.21 12.54
CA ARG A 837 12.21 21.40 11.70
C ARG A 837 10.89 22.08 11.39
N LEU A 838 10.27 21.66 10.29
CA LEU A 838 8.85 21.93 10.02
C LEU A 838 7.99 21.01 10.89
N VAL A 839 7.13 21.62 11.73
CA VAL A 839 6.20 20.87 12.58
C VAL A 839 4.89 20.60 11.85
N SER A 840 4.31 21.62 11.22
CA SER A 840 3.09 21.49 10.44
C SER A 840 2.91 22.62 9.44
N ALA A 841 2.16 22.38 8.39
CA ALA A 841 1.67 23.40 7.46
C ALA A 841 0.28 23.02 6.92
N ASN A 842 -0.54 24.03 6.57
CA ASN A 842 -1.76 23.82 5.81
C ASN A 842 -1.49 23.75 4.29
N ALA A 843 -0.38 23.13 3.93
CA ALA A 843 0.13 23.00 2.58
C ALA A 843 0.90 21.69 2.43
N ARG A 844 1.04 21.25 1.20
CA ARG A 844 1.83 20.10 0.82
C ARG A 844 3.31 20.48 0.65
N ILE A 845 4.21 19.58 0.99
CA ILE A 845 5.64 19.70 0.71
C ILE A 845 5.90 19.18 -0.72
N GLU A 846 6.26 20.10 -1.63
CA GLU A 846 6.65 19.74 -3.00
C GLU A 846 8.10 19.26 -3.05
N SER A 847 9.00 19.94 -2.32
CA SER A 847 10.39 19.53 -2.18
C SER A 847 10.99 19.99 -0.85
N PHE A 848 12.05 19.33 -0.43
CA PHE A 848 12.80 19.62 0.78
C PHE A 848 14.30 19.35 0.54
N GLU A 849 15.14 20.27 0.99
CA GLU A 849 16.60 20.10 0.98
C GLU A 849 17.26 20.79 2.17
N PRO A 850 18.28 20.17 2.80
CA PRO A 850 19.18 20.84 3.70
C PRO A 850 20.06 21.85 2.94
N THR A 851 20.35 23.00 3.56
CA THR A 851 21.23 24.04 3.02
C THR A 851 22.39 24.34 3.98
N THR A 852 23.40 25.05 3.53
CA THR A 852 24.47 25.52 4.42
C THR A 852 23.92 26.50 5.45
N GLY A 853 23.77 26.02 6.70
CA GLY A 853 23.26 26.82 7.82
C GLY A 853 21.74 26.90 7.92
N GLY A 854 20.97 25.99 7.26
CA GLY A 854 19.53 25.96 7.40
C GLY A 854 18.82 24.88 6.60
N LEU A 855 17.55 25.10 6.35
CA LEU A 855 16.69 24.19 5.61
C LEU A 855 15.87 24.98 4.57
N ARG A 856 15.53 24.32 3.46
CA ARG A 856 14.69 24.87 2.40
C ARG A 856 13.55 23.92 2.09
N TRP A 857 12.33 24.47 2.04
CA TRP A 857 11.11 23.76 1.60
C TRP A 857 10.44 24.51 0.46
N ASN A 858 9.81 23.78 -0.45
CA ASN A 858 8.78 24.34 -1.31
C ASN A 858 7.42 23.84 -0.80
N LEU A 859 6.59 24.76 -0.40
CA LEU A 859 5.24 24.48 0.12
C LEU A 859 4.18 25.02 -0.85
N ALA A 860 3.19 24.19 -1.17
CA ALA A 860 2.03 24.60 -1.96
C ALA A 860 0.73 24.21 -1.26
N GLY A 861 -0.14 25.18 -1.05
CA GLY A 861 -1.45 25.01 -0.44
C GLY A 861 -2.56 25.60 -1.30
N ASN A 862 -3.77 25.41 -0.86
CA ASN A 862 -4.98 25.88 -1.55
C ASN A 862 -5.61 27.11 -0.87
N VAL A 863 -5.08 27.52 0.27
CA VAL A 863 -5.54 28.65 1.08
C VAL A 863 -4.34 29.46 1.61
N PRO A 864 -4.51 30.65 2.18
CA PRO A 864 -3.42 31.41 2.80
C PRO A 864 -2.59 30.52 3.73
N LEU A 865 -1.25 30.56 3.54
CA LEU A 865 -0.35 29.59 4.15
C LEU A 865 -0.12 29.89 5.63
N LYS A 866 -0.35 28.86 6.46
CA LYS A 866 -0.02 28.83 7.89
C LYS A 866 0.94 27.66 8.15
N PHE A 867 2.08 27.93 8.78
CA PHE A 867 3.03 26.88 9.11
C PHE A 867 3.70 27.14 10.46
N THR A 868 4.23 26.08 11.04
CA THR A 868 4.89 26.10 12.33
C THR A 868 6.29 25.48 12.21
N LEU A 869 7.31 26.20 12.70
CA LEU A 869 8.68 25.70 12.82
C LEU A 869 9.03 25.48 14.29
N ALA A 870 9.73 24.39 14.59
CA ALA A 870 10.35 24.19 15.90
C ALA A 870 11.84 24.60 15.84
N ASN A 871 12.33 25.13 16.95
CA ASN A 871 13.74 25.50 17.18
C ASN A 871 14.28 26.52 16.16
N ALA A 872 13.41 27.44 15.69
CA ALA A 872 13.74 28.46 14.70
C ALA A 872 14.15 29.82 15.34
N GLN A 873 14.38 29.90 16.67
CA GLN A 873 14.57 31.15 17.39
C GLN A 873 15.84 31.90 16.93
N ALA A 874 16.90 31.16 16.61
CA ALA A 874 18.18 31.72 16.13
C ALA A 874 18.22 31.88 14.59
N CYS A 875 17.12 31.61 13.90
CA CYS A 875 17.10 31.60 12.44
C CYS A 875 16.29 32.78 11.87
N ARG A 876 16.76 33.32 10.76
CA ARG A 876 15.91 34.15 9.88
C ARG A 876 15.09 33.25 8.97
N VAL A 877 13.82 33.57 8.87
CA VAL A 877 12.89 32.83 8.01
C VAL A 877 12.53 33.71 6.82
N ARG A 878 12.67 33.16 5.61
CA ARG A 878 12.44 33.86 4.35
C ARG A 878 11.46 33.13 3.47
N VAL A 879 10.57 33.86 2.82
CA VAL A 879 9.66 33.35 1.80
C VAL A 879 9.91 34.09 0.51
N ALA A 880 10.23 33.38 -0.54
CA ALA A 880 10.59 33.94 -1.85
C ALA A 880 11.62 35.08 -1.72
N GLY A 881 12.65 34.89 -0.89
CA GLY A 881 13.72 35.85 -0.66
C GLY A 881 13.42 36.98 0.31
N LYS A 882 12.21 37.13 0.84
CA LYS A 882 11.81 38.17 1.80
C LYS A 882 11.77 37.62 3.23
N ASP A 883 12.39 38.32 4.17
CA ASP A 883 12.35 38.02 5.58
C ASP A 883 10.90 38.15 6.11
N ILE A 884 10.44 37.18 6.90
CA ILE A 884 9.16 37.18 7.57
C ILE A 884 9.32 36.98 9.08
N ALA A 885 8.49 37.64 9.85
CA ALA A 885 8.45 37.48 11.30
C ALA A 885 7.37 36.45 11.69
N PRO A 886 7.57 35.68 12.77
CA PRO A 886 6.52 34.83 13.29
C PRO A 886 5.37 35.66 13.82
N THR A 887 4.13 35.19 13.60
CA THR A 887 2.91 35.79 14.17
C THR A 887 2.78 35.50 15.67
N GLN A 888 3.36 34.36 16.10
CA GLN A 888 3.34 33.94 17.50
C GLN A 888 4.55 33.03 17.79
N ARG A 889 5.04 33.09 19.03
CA ARG A 889 6.03 32.13 19.56
C ARG A 889 5.52 31.53 20.85
N ILE A 890 5.54 30.21 20.95
CA ILE A 890 5.15 29.42 22.12
C ILE A 890 6.23 28.38 22.37
N ALA A 891 6.94 28.48 23.52
CA ALA A 891 8.10 27.63 23.82
C ALA A 891 9.10 27.61 22.66
N ASN A 892 9.42 26.43 22.11
CA ASN A 892 10.32 26.29 20.98
C ASN A 892 9.64 26.38 19.60
N LEU A 893 8.34 26.68 19.57
CA LEU A 893 7.53 26.77 18.34
C LEU A 893 7.39 28.23 17.88
N SER A 894 7.57 28.44 16.58
CA SER A 894 7.34 29.71 15.90
C SER A 894 6.27 29.51 14.82
N HIS A 895 5.16 30.26 14.95
CA HIS A 895 4.04 30.20 14.03
C HIS A 895 4.11 31.32 13.01
N TYR A 896 3.79 31.05 11.78
CA TYR A 896 3.83 31.98 10.66
C TYR A 896 2.55 31.93 9.86
N GLU A 897 2.12 33.09 9.36
CA GLU A 897 0.98 33.23 8.47
C GLU A 897 1.33 34.20 7.34
N ILE A 898 1.06 33.80 6.08
CA ILE A 898 1.25 34.64 4.91
C ILE A 898 0.02 34.58 3.99
N LYS A 899 -0.26 35.68 3.29
CA LYS A 899 -1.41 35.78 2.38
C LYS A 899 -1.27 34.88 1.15
N ALA A 900 -0.03 34.54 0.74
CA ALA A 900 0.19 33.65 -0.39
C ALA A 900 -0.22 32.22 -0.05
N HIS A 901 -0.68 31.46 -1.04
CA HIS A 901 -1.02 30.05 -0.91
C HIS A 901 0.22 29.12 -1.03
N ALA A 902 1.36 29.65 -1.42
CA ALA A 902 2.60 28.93 -1.58
C ALA A 902 3.79 29.68 -1.02
N ALA A 903 4.79 28.96 -0.56
CA ALA A 903 6.12 29.46 -0.20
C ALA A 903 7.17 28.70 -1.02
N ARG A 904 7.68 29.30 -2.09
CA ARG A 904 8.65 28.70 -3.03
C ARG A 904 9.82 29.68 -3.26
N PRO A 905 10.92 29.55 -2.55
CA PRO A 905 11.14 28.69 -1.39
C PRO A 905 10.69 29.30 -0.05
N LEU A 906 10.46 28.47 0.94
CA LEU A 906 10.53 28.78 2.36
C LEU A 906 11.95 28.40 2.83
N GLU A 907 12.72 29.34 3.29
CA GLU A 907 14.12 29.14 3.71
C GLU A 907 14.32 29.56 5.16
N THR A 908 15.17 28.83 5.84
CA THR A 908 15.70 29.22 7.14
C THR A 908 17.20 29.41 7.04
N ILE A 909 17.71 30.48 7.65
CA ILE A 909 19.14 30.77 7.75
C ILE A 909 19.44 30.94 9.22
N CYS A 910 20.12 29.96 9.81
CA CYS A 910 20.45 29.91 11.22
C CYS A 910 21.91 30.38 11.42
N ARG A 911 22.18 31.07 12.57
CA ARG A 911 23.50 31.56 12.93
C ARG A 911 24.31 30.47 13.63
#